data_175df8cbb1cbcdce3fdf039e31ad28a7
#
_entry.id   175df8cbb1cbcdce3fdf039e31ad28a7
#
_cell.length_a   1.000
_cell.length_b   1.000
_cell.length_c   1.000
_cell.angle_alpha   90.00
_cell.angle_beta   90.00
_cell.angle_gamma   90.00
#
_symmetry.space_group_name_H-M   'P 1'
#
loop_
_entity.id
_entity.type
_entity.pdbx_description
1 polymer ?
#
loop_
_entity_poly.entity_id
_entity_poly.type
_entity_poly.pdbx_seq_one_letter_code
_entity_poly.pdbx_strand_id
1 'polypeptide(L)'
;MKIRKMKKFVYLFVCLLCVSIADAKVTVPRLFQSGMVMQRGKPIPVWGKADAGETVTVSFNKKTYSVVAGADGRWRVDLPVMKAGGPYTLEVKGEGANSEGIVLDDVLVGDVWLLSGQSNIDVTIERVYPQYTKEIDGLDNPRIRLFRVQNDTDTHGVRDDIKPTSINWKPLNKQNAWLFSAVGTFLGKRMFEKTHVPQGIIVNSWGGTPIEAWLPADSLRKDYPQLLKRLSIYQNDAYVKAQGQANGLAAQQWQQMLDESDPGINGQWAATDFDDTAWTSVSQWDNGWALSPTTGRPVVGTVWLRQHIHVDKAHAGKPARLLLGTLFDQDITYLNGCEVGHTYYQYPPRRYDIPEGLLREGDNVITVRFISKYGKPHFLPEKPYMLAFGDDRMSLNPMPQDVIQLGEQWKMHLGTEMPSCPGTDISLQNQPTTLYNAVLHPLAPYALNGVVWYQGESNSGNPAPYADYLRKLMGSWRTLWNDQQLPFVIVQLANYDGRQQNGSPSPITLQTTPVNSNWACLQEAQHRVAQADPRAELAVINDLGETVDIHPLRKKEVAERVALGFERLIYNNKVKLSPEVIASEVGEGKIILTLDQPIQAGELYGFEIAGDDGKYHNAAASSDGSRINVQCSMFNVQSLRYAWKDNPLRANVRSLTGLPMSVFEIKVKK
;
A
#
# COMPACT_ATOMS: atom_id res chain seq x y z
N MET A 1 -19.88 96.95 3.58
CA MET A 1 -18.97 96.04 2.94
C MET A 1 -18.53 95.02 4.01
N LYS A 2 -19.03 93.78 3.98
CA LYS A 2 -18.92 92.80 5.05
C LYS A 2 -17.70 91.93 4.82
N ILE A 3 -16.78 91.89 5.79
CA ILE A 3 -15.68 90.96 5.83
C ILE A 3 -16.12 89.71 6.60
N ARG A 4 -16.18 88.58 5.93
CA ARG A 4 -16.51 87.23 6.53
C ARG A 4 -15.25 86.59 7.12
N LYS A 5 -15.25 86.34 8.39
CA LYS A 5 -14.24 85.55 9.12
C LYS A 5 -14.37 84.07 8.75
N MET A 6 -13.28 83.54 8.17
CA MET A 6 -13.14 82.10 7.99
C MET A 6 -12.56 81.44 9.25
N LYS A 7 -13.33 80.58 9.90
CA LYS A 7 -12.85 79.74 10.97
C LYS A 7 -12.10 78.54 10.41
N LYS A 8 -10.83 78.39 10.75
CA LYS A 8 -10.03 77.20 10.47
C LYS A 8 -10.46 76.09 11.43
N PHE A 9 -11.05 75.03 10.91
CA PHE A 9 -11.25 73.78 11.63
C PHE A 9 -9.98 72.92 11.44
N VAL A 10 -9.26 72.68 12.55
CA VAL A 10 -8.18 71.69 12.62
C VAL A 10 -8.84 70.36 12.93
N TYR A 11 -8.91 69.47 11.95
CA TYR A 11 -9.25 68.06 12.17
C TYR A 11 -8.02 67.33 12.70
N LEU A 12 -8.05 66.99 13.97
CA LEU A 12 -7.10 66.08 14.60
C LEU A 12 -7.51 64.66 14.15
N PHE A 13 -6.79 64.06 13.20
CA PHE A 13 -6.98 62.67 12.76
C PHE A 13 -6.29 61.80 13.79
N VAL A 14 -7.04 61.34 14.80
CA VAL A 14 -6.60 60.24 15.70
C VAL A 14 -6.73 58.96 14.90
N CYS A 15 -5.62 58.45 14.29
CA CYS A 15 -5.52 57.09 13.84
C CYS A 15 -5.58 56.16 15.06
N LEU A 16 -6.77 55.68 15.40
CA LEU A 16 -6.89 54.46 16.16
C LEU A 16 -6.37 53.32 15.26
N LEU A 17 -5.14 52.90 15.49
CA LEU A 17 -4.68 51.59 15.12
C LEU A 17 -5.54 50.58 15.95
N CYS A 18 -6.64 50.13 15.36
CA CYS A 18 -7.24 48.89 15.81
C CYS A 18 -6.24 47.78 15.45
N VAL A 19 -5.29 47.51 16.31
CA VAL A 19 -4.62 46.24 16.37
C VAL A 19 -5.73 45.25 16.66
N SER A 20 -6.30 44.63 15.66
CA SER A 20 -7.04 43.39 15.82
C SER A 20 -6.05 42.42 16.45
N ILE A 21 -6.10 42.30 17.77
CA ILE A 21 -5.50 41.17 18.47
C ILE A 21 -6.31 39.99 17.98
N ALA A 22 -5.85 39.36 16.88
CA ALA A 22 -6.25 38.02 16.57
C ALA A 22 -5.66 37.20 17.72
N ASP A 23 -6.52 36.79 18.68
CA ASP A 23 -6.13 35.83 19.67
C ASP A 23 -5.66 34.55 18.96
N ALA A 24 -4.35 34.46 18.74
CA ALA A 24 -3.79 33.23 18.21
C ALA A 24 -3.85 32.18 19.32
N LYS A 25 -4.81 31.32 19.21
CA LYS A 25 -5.00 30.19 20.11
C LYS A 25 -3.80 29.25 19.98
N VAL A 26 -3.20 28.83 21.11
CA VAL A 26 -2.19 27.78 21.11
C VAL A 26 -2.70 26.55 20.34
N THR A 27 -1.90 26.03 19.44
CA THR A 27 -2.24 24.86 18.62
C THR A 27 -1.18 23.78 18.73
N VAL A 28 -1.58 22.54 18.51
CA VAL A 28 -0.70 21.38 18.32
C VAL A 28 -1.02 20.74 16.97
N PRO A 29 -0.08 20.06 16.31
CA PRO A 29 -0.34 19.33 15.08
C PRO A 29 -1.44 18.28 15.23
N ARG A 30 -2.08 17.96 14.11
CA ARG A 30 -3.18 16.99 14.01
C ARG A 30 -2.84 15.61 14.57
N LEU A 31 -1.58 15.25 14.62
CA LEU A 31 -1.11 13.98 15.18
C LEU A 31 -1.31 13.89 16.70
N PHE A 32 -1.35 15.06 17.40
CA PHE A 32 -1.62 15.12 18.84
C PHE A 32 -3.13 15.12 19.10
N GLN A 33 -3.62 14.01 19.63
CA GLN A 33 -5.04 13.79 19.93
C GLN A 33 -5.19 12.88 21.14
N SER A 34 -6.36 12.92 21.76
CA SER A 34 -6.75 11.90 22.74
C SER A 34 -6.65 10.50 22.13
N GLY A 35 -6.18 9.55 22.90
CA GLY A 35 -5.93 8.19 22.48
C GLY A 35 -4.60 7.93 21.77
N MET A 36 -3.73 8.94 21.60
CA MET A 36 -2.42 8.77 20.95
C MET A 36 -1.45 7.90 21.76
N VAL A 37 -0.42 7.40 21.08
CA VAL A 37 0.72 6.70 21.69
C VAL A 37 1.98 7.51 21.44
N MET A 38 2.69 7.92 22.51
CA MET A 38 3.99 8.57 22.45
C MET A 38 5.13 7.56 22.59
N GLN A 39 6.25 7.79 21.90
CA GLN A 39 7.38 6.86 21.90
C GLN A 39 8.07 6.82 23.26
N ARG A 40 8.21 5.61 23.83
CA ARG A 40 9.05 5.34 25.02
C ARG A 40 10.54 5.32 24.70
N GLY A 41 11.36 5.45 25.73
CA GLY A 41 12.82 5.23 25.63
C GLY A 41 13.60 6.30 24.87
N LYS A 42 12.92 7.34 24.41
CA LYS A 42 13.48 8.53 23.74
C LYS A 42 12.86 9.79 24.38
N PRO A 43 13.48 10.99 24.23
CA PRO A 43 12.81 12.24 24.50
C PRO A 43 11.51 12.33 23.70
N ILE A 44 10.44 12.86 24.31
CA ILE A 44 9.14 12.94 23.68
C ILE A 44 8.90 14.39 23.24
N PRO A 45 9.04 14.74 21.95
CA PRO A 45 8.79 16.09 21.47
C PRO A 45 7.29 16.38 21.47
N VAL A 46 6.93 17.55 22.02
CA VAL A 46 5.61 18.16 21.92
C VAL A 46 5.81 19.54 21.33
N TRP A 47 5.08 19.89 20.28
CA TRP A 47 5.30 21.14 19.56
C TRP A 47 4.01 21.69 18.98
N GLY A 48 4.07 22.94 18.52
CA GLY A 48 2.94 23.59 17.89
C GLY A 48 3.20 25.05 17.55
N LYS A 49 2.13 25.82 17.49
CA LYS A 49 2.16 27.26 17.25
C LYS A 49 1.42 28.02 18.33
N ALA A 50 1.88 29.24 18.60
CA ALA A 50 1.32 30.22 19.51
C ALA A 50 1.67 31.63 19.02
N ASP A 51 1.26 32.68 19.72
CA ASP A 51 1.73 34.03 19.41
C ASP A 51 3.24 34.15 19.64
N ALA A 52 3.92 34.94 18.81
CA ALA A 52 5.34 35.21 18.96
C ALA A 52 5.63 35.80 20.36
N GLY A 53 6.51 35.14 21.12
CA GLY A 53 6.84 35.55 22.49
C GLY A 53 5.85 35.08 23.57
N GLU A 54 4.80 34.35 23.20
CA GLU A 54 3.86 33.77 24.18
C GLU A 54 4.54 32.62 24.94
N THR A 55 4.33 32.57 26.25
CA THR A 55 4.75 31.42 27.06
C THR A 55 3.72 30.30 26.94
N VAL A 56 4.17 29.14 26.49
CA VAL A 56 3.39 27.93 26.38
C VAL A 56 3.80 26.97 27.49
N THR A 57 2.82 26.45 28.24
CA THR A 57 3.02 25.42 29.26
C THR A 57 2.50 24.06 28.75
N VAL A 58 3.30 23.01 28.98
CA VAL A 58 2.96 21.62 28.68
C VAL A 58 2.98 20.83 29.99
N SER A 59 1.82 20.34 30.44
CA SER A 59 1.70 19.48 31.61
C SER A 59 1.50 18.04 31.22
N PHE A 60 2.38 17.17 31.75
CA PHE A 60 2.33 15.73 31.47
C PHE A 60 2.88 14.93 32.65
N ASN A 61 2.19 13.86 33.05
CA ASN A 61 2.59 12.97 34.13
C ASN A 61 2.95 13.76 35.42
N LYS A 62 2.08 14.66 35.88
CA LYS A 62 2.23 15.51 37.08
C LYS A 62 3.42 16.49 37.06
N LYS A 63 4.01 16.75 35.90
CA LYS A 63 5.08 17.72 35.70
C LYS A 63 4.66 18.75 34.67
N THR A 64 5.12 19.98 34.83
CA THR A 64 4.85 21.11 33.93
C THR A 64 6.17 21.61 33.37
N TYR A 65 6.18 21.90 32.08
CA TYR A 65 7.30 22.43 31.32
C TYR A 65 6.83 23.70 30.62
N SER A 66 7.68 24.72 30.53
CA SER A 66 7.35 25.98 29.90
C SER A 66 8.38 26.32 28.82
N VAL A 67 7.91 26.93 27.74
CA VAL A 67 8.74 27.41 26.61
C VAL A 67 8.13 28.71 26.08
N VAL A 68 8.98 29.60 25.58
CA VAL A 68 8.53 30.81 24.88
C VAL A 68 8.51 30.53 23.37
N ALA A 69 7.38 30.85 22.72
CA ALA A 69 7.25 30.70 21.26
C ALA A 69 8.22 31.66 20.55
N GLY A 70 8.85 31.16 19.50
CA GLY A 70 9.78 31.94 18.70
C GLY A 70 9.11 33.10 17.93
N ALA A 71 9.93 33.92 17.27
CA ALA A 71 9.43 35.01 16.44
C ALA A 71 8.54 34.54 15.25
N ASP A 72 8.67 33.28 14.86
CA ASP A 72 7.86 32.61 13.85
C ASP A 72 6.59 31.93 14.43
N GLY A 73 6.33 32.13 15.73
CA GLY A 73 5.22 31.55 16.46
C GLY A 73 5.36 30.06 16.76
N ARG A 74 6.50 29.42 16.46
CA ARG A 74 6.72 28.00 16.74
C ARG A 74 7.23 27.79 18.16
N TRP A 75 6.76 26.75 18.80
CA TRP A 75 7.24 26.30 20.10
C TRP A 75 7.46 24.80 20.12
N ARG A 76 8.38 24.34 20.97
CA ARG A 76 8.67 22.93 21.21
C ARG A 76 9.14 22.69 22.64
N VAL A 77 8.63 21.64 23.24
CA VAL A 77 9.08 21.08 24.52
C VAL A 77 9.49 19.63 24.29
N ASP A 78 10.66 19.24 24.70
CA ASP A 78 11.09 17.85 24.73
C ASP A 78 10.86 17.30 26.16
N LEU A 79 9.81 16.49 26.32
CA LEU A 79 9.53 15.81 27.58
C LEU A 79 10.61 14.74 27.84
N PRO A 80 10.95 14.44 29.10
CA PRO A 80 11.98 13.46 29.41
C PRO A 80 11.61 12.05 28.95
N VAL A 81 12.63 11.23 28.83
CA VAL A 81 12.50 9.81 28.50
C VAL A 81 11.57 9.12 29.51
N MET A 82 10.62 8.36 29.01
CA MET A 82 9.67 7.61 29.82
C MET A 82 9.69 6.11 29.51
N LYS A 83 9.31 5.32 30.51
CA LYS A 83 8.97 3.90 30.33
C LYS A 83 7.54 3.78 29.80
N ALA A 84 7.20 2.61 29.24
CA ALA A 84 5.84 2.31 28.82
C ALA A 84 4.84 2.46 29.95
N GLY A 85 3.67 2.99 29.65
CA GLY A 85 2.61 3.21 30.63
C GLY A 85 1.44 4.02 30.09
N GLY A 86 0.58 4.46 30.99
CA GLY A 86 -0.63 5.20 30.68
C GLY A 86 -1.88 4.47 31.18
N PRO A 87 -3.08 5.05 31.01
CA PRO A 87 -3.30 6.31 30.31
C PRO A 87 -2.84 7.55 31.10
N TYR A 88 -2.40 8.56 30.38
CA TYR A 88 -2.03 9.87 30.89
C TYR A 88 -2.90 10.96 30.25
N THR A 89 -2.91 12.17 30.86
CA THR A 89 -3.43 13.38 30.24
C THR A 89 -2.26 14.29 29.85
N LEU A 90 -2.28 14.84 28.65
CA LEU A 90 -1.39 15.89 28.17
C LEU A 90 -2.19 17.18 28.06
N GLU A 91 -1.73 18.21 28.77
CA GLU A 91 -2.34 19.56 28.75
C GLU A 91 -1.34 20.53 28.10
N VAL A 92 -1.83 21.39 27.20
CA VAL A 92 -1.06 22.45 26.56
C VAL A 92 -1.83 23.76 26.72
N LYS A 93 -1.20 24.77 27.28
CA LYS A 93 -1.84 26.06 27.57
C LYS A 93 -0.89 27.21 27.27
N GLY A 94 -1.39 28.27 26.62
CA GLY A 94 -0.72 29.56 26.49
C GLY A 94 -1.07 30.48 27.67
N GLU A 95 -0.27 31.51 27.88
CA GLU A 95 -0.49 32.52 28.91
C GLU A 95 -1.49 33.63 28.54
N GLY A 96 -1.96 33.67 27.27
CA GLY A 96 -2.93 34.67 26.81
C GLY A 96 -4.23 34.64 27.61
N ALA A 97 -4.82 35.80 27.87
CA ALA A 97 -6.00 35.96 28.75
C ALA A 97 -7.22 35.14 28.28
N ASN A 98 -7.29 34.73 27.00
CA ASN A 98 -8.37 33.93 26.40
C ASN A 98 -7.89 32.56 25.92
N SER A 99 -6.71 32.08 26.34
CA SER A 99 -6.16 30.80 25.94
C SER A 99 -6.95 29.65 26.58
N GLU A 100 -7.92 29.10 25.82
CA GLU A 100 -8.46 27.78 26.13
C GLU A 100 -7.35 26.74 25.99
N GLY A 101 -7.02 26.06 27.10
CA GLY A 101 -6.03 24.96 27.04
C GLY A 101 -6.50 23.78 26.18
N ILE A 102 -5.55 23.10 25.57
CA ILE A 102 -5.78 21.82 24.88
C ILE A 102 -5.58 20.72 25.91
N VAL A 103 -6.59 19.87 26.10
CA VAL A 103 -6.51 18.70 26.97
C VAL A 103 -6.65 17.44 26.10
N LEU A 104 -5.65 16.57 26.17
CA LEU A 104 -5.60 15.31 25.43
C LEU A 104 -5.55 14.15 26.43
N ASP A 105 -6.64 13.42 26.49
CA ASP A 105 -6.80 12.30 27.42
C ASP A 105 -6.44 10.95 26.78
N ASP A 106 -6.34 9.92 27.62
CA ASP A 106 -6.08 8.55 27.21
C ASP A 106 -4.76 8.41 26.41
N VAL A 107 -3.76 9.22 26.77
CA VAL A 107 -2.43 9.17 26.14
C VAL A 107 -1.63 7.99 26.69
N LEU A 108 -1.13 7.14 25.80
CA LEU A 108 -0.25 6.02 26.14
C LEU A 108 1.21 6.36 25.83
N VAL A 109 2.12 5.76 26.57
CA VAL A 109 3.55 5.73 26.23
C VAL A 109 3.91 4.31 25.87
N GLY A 110 4.44 4.10 24.65
CA GLY A 110 4.69 2.78 24.10
C GLY A 110 5.63 2.81 22.90
N ASP A 111 5.55 1.84 22.02
CA ASP A 111 6.33 1.78 20.79
C ASP A 111 5.50 2.33 19.61
N VAL A 112 6.07 3.27 18.86
CA VAL A 112 5.40 3.93 17.74
C VAL A 112 6.07 3.53 16.43
N TRP A 113 5.28 3.06 15.48
CA TRP A 113 5.73 2.58 14.18
C TRP A 113 5.13 3.43 13.07
N LEU A 114 5.98 3.87 12.13
CA LEU A 114 5.55 4.52 10.90
C LEU A 114 5.57 3.49 9.77
N LEU A 115 4.41 3.24 9.17
CA LEU A 115 4.26 2.39 8.01
C LEU A 115 4.04 3.27 6.79
N SER A 116 4.95 3.19 5.81
CA SER A 116 4.88 4.04 4.62
C SER A 116 5.19 3.26 3.35
N GLY A 117 4.79 3.81 2.21
CA GLY A 117 4.95 3.19 0.91
C GLY A 117 3.74 3.36 0.00
N GLN A 118 3.41 2.31 -0.76
CA GLN A 118 2.29 2.34 -1.70
C GLN A 118 1.16 1.35 -1.33
N SER A 119 0.34 0.94 -2.29
CA SER A 119 -0.89 0.18 -2.05
C SER A 119 -0.72 -1.07 -1.19
N ASN A 120 0.38 -1.80 -1.30
CA ASN A 120 0.56 -3.06 -0.59
C ASN A 120 0.68 -2.91 0.94
N ILE A 121 1.21 -1.78 1.45
CA ILE A 121 1.17 -1.48 2.89
C ILE A 121 -0.22 -1.02 3.33
N ASP A 122 -1.05 -0.57 2.39
CA ASP A 122 -2.37 0.01 2.61
C ASP A 122 -3.53 -1.00 2.41
N VAL A 123 -3.26 -2.21 1.96
CA VAL A 123 -4.27 -3.28 1.86
C VAL A 123 -4.97 -3.42 3.20
N THR A 124 -6.31 -3.25 3.19
CA THR A 124 -7.12 -3.15 4.39
C THR A 124 -7.44 -4.50 5.04
N ILE A 125 -7.83 -4.48 6.30
CA ILE A 125 -8.38 -5.66 7.01
C ILE A 125 -9.62 -6.19 6.28
N GLU A 126 -10.50 -5.32 5.79
CA GLU A 126 -11.65 -5.72 4.96
C GLU A 126 -11.23 -6.61 3.78
N ARG A 127 -10.20 -6.19 3.05
CA ARG A 127 -9.74 -6.90 1.86
C ARG A 127 -9.18 -8.29 2.20
N VAL A 128 -8.47 -8.42 3.34
CA VAL A 128 -7.88 -9.69 3.77
C VAL A 128 -8.79 -10.50 4.69
N TYR A 129 -9.93 -9.97 5.11
CA TYR A 129 -10.85 -10.60 6.05
C TYR A 129 -11.19 -12.05 5.68
N PRO A 130 -11.52 -12.39 4.42
CA PRO A 130 -11.83 -13.76 4.05
C PRO A 130 -10.69 -14.77 4.25
N GLN A 131 -9.43 -14.29 4.29
CA GLN A 131 -8.25 -15.11 4.56
C GLN A 131 -8.06 -15.39 6.06
N TYR A 132 -8.52 -14.47 6.94
CA TYR A 132 -8.20 -14.47 8.38
C TYR A 132 -9.44 -14.18 9.24
N THR A 133 -10.62 -14.73 8.88
CA THR A 133 -11.89 -14.42 9.54
C THR A 133 -11.81 -14.53 11.06
N LYS A 134 -11.34 -15.67 11.57
CA LYS A 134 -11.26 -15.95 13.02
C LYS A 134 -10.33 -14.98 13.76
N GLU A 135 -9.15 -14.70 13.20
CA GLU A 135 -8.19 -13.78 13.80
C GLU A 135 -8.71 -12.35 13.81
N ILE A 136 -9.41 -11.94 12.75
CA ILE A 136 -9.95 -10.58 12.63
C ILE A 136 -11.18 -10.39 13.51
N ASP A 137 -12.03 -11.42 13.61
CA ASP A 137 -13.19 -11.40 14.51
C ASP A 137 -12.77 -11.29 15.99
N GLY A 138 -11.61 -11.83 16.34
CA GLY A 138 -11.01 -11.75 17.67
C GLY A 138 -10.16 -10.51 17.93
N LEU A 139 -10.13 -9.51 17.03
CA LEU A 139 -9.36 -8.27 17.26
C LEU A 139 -10.04 -7.42 18.33
N ASP A 140 -9.38 -7.33 19.49
CA ASP A 140 -9.76 -6.42 20.58
C ASP A 140 -8.57 -6.18 21.51
N ASN A 141 -7.94 -5.00 21.40
CA ASN A 141 -6.86 -4.60 22.30
C ASN A 141 -6.73 -3.07 22.37
N PRO A 142 -7.26 -2.43 23.42
CA PRO A 142 -7.22 -0.98 23.55
C PRO A 142 -5.82 -0.40 23.78
N ARG A 143 -4.80 -1.22 23.99
CA ARG A 143 -3.39 -0.78 24.10
C ARG A 143 -2.66 -0.74 22.76
N ILE A 144 -3.33 -1.12 21.67
CA ILE A 144 -2.86 -0.93 20.29
C ILE A 144 -3.71 0.18 19.68
N ARG A 145 -3.07 1.22 19.16
CA ARG A 145 -3.73 2.40 18.61
C ARG A 145 -3.36 2.59 17.14
N LEU A 146 -4.36 2.89 16.34
CA LEU A 146 -4.28 3.02 14.89
C LEU A 146 -4.52 4.47 14.49
N PHE A 147 -3.62 5.03 13.67
CA PHE A 147 -3.74 6.37 13.09
C PHE A 147 -3.46 6.32 11.59
N ARG A 148 -4.30 6.94 10.76
CA ARG A 148 -4.11 7.02 9.32
C ARG A 148 -3.96 8.47 8.89
N VAL A 149 -2.88 8.77 8.19
CA VAL A 149 -2.65 10.05 7.52
C VAL A 149 -3.53 10.11 6.27
N GLN A 150 -4.31 11.18 6.13
CA GLN A 150 -5.10 11.43 4.92
C GLN A 150 -4.20 11.84 3.77
N ASN A 151 -4.40 11.21 2.62
CA ASN A 151 -3.66 11.50 1.40
C ASN A 151 -3.75 12.98 1.00
N ASP A 152 -2.59 13.57 0.75
CA ASP A 152 -2.44 14.95 0.26
C ASP A 152 -1.13 15.13 -0.48
N THR A 153 -1.04 16.19 -1.28
CA THR A 153 0.16 16.56 -2.05
C THR A 153 0.47 18.02 -1.90
N ASP A 154 1.76 18.36 -1.98
CA ASP A 154 2.20 19.74 -2.09
C ASP A 154 3.37 19.85 -3.06
N THR A 155 3.18 20.62 -4.14
CA THR A 155 4.18 20.83 -5.18
C THR A 155 5.11 21.99 -4.87
N HIS A 156 4.77 22.86 -3.91
CA HIS A 156 5.49 24.13 -3.64
C HIS A 156 6.49 24.01 -2.51
N GLY A 157 6.16 23.23 -1.45
CA GLY A 157 7.05 23.08 -0.31
C GLY A 157 6.47 22.26 0.82
N VAL A 158 7.22 22.18 1.91
CA VAL A 158 6.81 21.40 3.09
C VAL A 158 5.69 22.10 3.85
N ARG A 159 4.75 21.30 4.33
CA ARG A 159 3.67 21.75 5.21
C ARG A 159 4.05 21.62 6.68
N ASP A 160 3.39 22.42 7.51
CA ASP A 160 3.54 22.37 8.97
C ASP A 160 2.67 21.29 9.63
N ASP A 161 1.57 20.90 8.98
CA ASP A 161 0.64 19.90 9.51
C ASP A 161 -0.02 19.09 8.39
N ILE A 162 -0.51 17.91 8.75
CA ILE A 162 -1.30 17.03 7.88
C ILE A 162 -2.76 17.51 7.82
N LYS A 163 -3.51 16.99 6.82
CA LYS A 163 -4.94 17.34 6.68
C LYS A 163 -5.74 17.06 7.95
N PRO A 164 -6.67 17.97 8.32
CA PRO A 164 -7.57 17.77 9.46
C PRO A 164 -8.47 16.54 9.36
N THR A 165 -8.69 16.05 8.12
CA THR A 165 -9.47 14.83 7.81
C THR A 165 -8.70 13.53 8.06
N SER A 166 -7.43 13.60 8.47
CA SER A 166 -6.68 12.41 8.93
C SER A 166 -7.44 11.69 10.04
N ILE A 167 -7.46 10.36 9.97
CA ILE A 167 -8.24 9.54 10.90
C ILE A 167 -7.60 9.60 12.28
N ASN A 168 -8.42 9.92 13.29
CA ASN A 168 -7.99 10.01 14.69
C ASN A 168 -7.44 8.67 15.19
N TRP A 169 -6.61 8.73 16.23
CA TRP A 169 -6.19 7.57 16.99
C TRP A 169 -7.38 6.75 17.46
N LYS A 170 -7.41 5.48 17.11
CA LYS A 170 -8.47 4.53 17.42
C LYS A 170 -7.88 3.31 18.12
N PRO A 171 -8.51 2.81 19.20
CA PRO A 171 -8.12 1.53 19.78
C PRO A 171 -8.39 0.40 18.79
N LEU A 172 -7.53 -0.63 18.84
CA LEU A 172 -7.69 -1.80 17.99
C LEU A 172 -8.91 -2.61 18.40
N ASN A 173 -9.86 -2.72 17.49
CA ASN A 173 -10.93 -3.71 17.44
C ASN A 173 -11.30 -3.95 15.98
N LYS A 174 -12.12 -4.94 15.69
CA LYS A 174 -12.54 -5.28 14.31
C LYS A 174 -13.09 -4.06 13.56
N GLN A 175 -13.98 -3.29 14.18
CA GLN A 175 -14.62 -2.14 13.53
C GLN A 175 -13.62 -1.04 13.19
N ASN A 176 -12.75 -0.66 14.12
CA ASN A 176 -11.77 0.38 13.91
C ASN A 176 -10.66 -0.03 12.93
N ALA A 177 -10.34 -1.33 12.89
CA ALA A 177 -9.33 -1.87 11.97
C ALA A 177 -9.87 -2.11 10.55
N TRP A 178 -11.18 -2.15 10.33
CA TRP A 178 -11.81 -2.62 9.10
C TRP A 178 -11.22 -1.99 7.82
N LEU A 179 -11.14 -0.67 7.80
CA LEU A 179 -10.54 0.09 6.70
C LEU A 179 -9.08 0.48 6.96
N PHE A 180 -8.41 -0.14 7.93
CA PHE A 180 -7.02 0.11 8.26
C PHE A 180 -6.09 -0.91 7.63
N SER A 181 -4.79 -0.58 7.54
CA SER A 181 -3.74 -1.47 7.02
C SER A 181 -3.72 -2.83 7.73
N ALA A 182 -3.83 -3.90 6.97
CA ALA A 182 -3.70 -5.25 7.52
C ALA A 182 -2.28 -5.51 8.06
N VAL A 183 -1.24 -5.08 7.33
CA VAL A 183 0.15 -5.19 7.82
C VAL A 183 0.32 -4.43 9.13
N GLY A 184 -0.21 -3.20 9.23
CA GLY A 184 -0.12 -2.39 10.44
C GLY A 184 -0.87 -3.02 11.62
N THR A 185 -2.06 -3.53 11.38
CA THR A 185 -2.88 -4.20 12.41
C THR A 185 -2.18 -5.46 12.96
N PHE A 186 -1.72 -6.35 12.08
CA PHE A 186 -1.04 -7.58 12.51
C PHE A 186 0.35 -7.31 13.10
N LEU A 187 1.08 -6.29 12.62
CA LEU A 187 2.33 -5.85 13.24
C LEU A 187 2.10 -5.37 14.66
N GLY A 188 1.14 -4.46 14.88
CA GLY A 188 0.80 -3.95 16.21
C GLY A 188 0.43 -5.09 17.17
N LYS A 189 -0.40 -6.04 16.70
CA LYS A 189 -0.76 -7.24 17.48
C LYS A 189 0.48 -8.07 17.84
N ARG A 190 1.32 -8.42 16.86
CA ARG A 190 2.52 -9.24 17.05
C ARG A 190 3.54 -8.58 17.98
N MET A 191 3.77 -7.26 17.84
CA MET A 191 4.71 -6.53 18.69
C MET A 191 4.16 -6.37 20.11
N PHE A 192 2.85 -6.19 20.29
CA PHE A 192 2.21 -6.20 21.61
C PHE A 192 2.37 -7.55 22.31
N GLU A 193 2.10 -8.65 21.63
CA GLU A 193 2.27 -10.01 22.16
C GLU A 193 3.72 -10.27 22.59
N LYS A 194 4.69 -9.73 21.86
CA LYS A 194 6.10 -9.88 22.16
C LYS A 194 6.57 -9.05 23.36
N THR A 195 6.09 -7.80 23.45
CA THR A 195 6.66 -6.82 24.39
C THR A 195 5.75 -6.47 25.56
N HIS A 196 4.44 -6.74 25.45
CA HIS A 196 3.38 -6.30 26.36
C HIS A 196 3.33 -4.78 26.57
N VAL A 197 3.87 -4.02 25.63
CA VAL A 197 3.97 -2.55 25.63
C VAL A 197 2.89 -1.98 24.70
N PRO A 198 2.26 -0.83 25.03
CA PRO A 198 1.35 -0.16 24.12
C PRO A 198 1.99 0.07 22.75
N GLN A 199 1.20 -0.08 21.67
CA GLN A 199 1.65 0.06 20.30
C GLN A 199 0.90 1.18 19.60
N GLY A 200 1.60 2.12 18.98
CA GLY A 200 1.05 3.14 18.10
C GLY A 200 1.42 2.85 16.65
N ILE A 201 0.43 2.70 15.79
CA ILE A 201 0.62 2.41 14.36
C ILE A 201 0.16 3.61 13.56
N ILE A 202 1.11 4.29 12.91
CA ILE A 202 0.85 5.41 12.00
C ILE A 202 0.99 4.87 10.57
N VAL A 203 -0.07 4.91 9.79
CA VAL A 203 -0.04 4.57 8.36
C VAL A 203 -0.06 5.85 7.54
N ASN A 204 0.99 6.00 6.72
CA ASN A 204 1.18 7.11 5.80
C ASN A 204 1.59 6.55 4.42
N SER A 205 0.60 6.25 3.59
CA SER A 205 0.79 5.52 2.33
C SER A 205 -0.15 6.01 1.25
N TRP A 206 0.26 5.86 -0.01
CA TRP A 206 -0.61 6.15 -1.16
C TRP A 206 -0.34 5.17 -2.30
N GLY A 207 -1.38 4.45 -2.74
CA GLY A 207 -1.29 3.45 -3.81
C GLY A 207 -0.78 4.02 -5.13
N GLY A 208 0.06 3.24 -5.84
CA GLY A 208 0.59 3.61 -7.16
C GLY A 208 1.66 4.71 -7.16
N THR A 209 2.21 5.09 -6.00
CA THR A 209 3.19 6.19 -5.94
C THR A 209 4.63 5.69 -6.04
N PRO A 210 5.49 6.38 -6.82
CA PRO A 210 6.90 6.07 -6.91
C PRO A 210 7.68 6.64 -5.71
N ILE A 211 8.84 6.06 -5.43
CA ILE A 211 9.69 6.47 -4.29
C ILE A 211 10.11 7.94 -4.35
N GLU A 212 10.26 8.51 -5.53
CA GLU A 212 10.67 9.92 -5.74
C GLU A 212 9.68 10.91 -5.13
N ALA A 213 8.39 10.54 -5.02
CA ALA A 213 7.39 11.39 -4.38
C ALA A 213 7.61 11.54 -2.85
N TRP A 214 8.35 10.62 -2.24
CA TRP A 214 8.64 10.53 -0.81
C TRP A 214 10.01 11.09 -0.42
N LEU A 215 10.76 11.64 -1.38
CA LEU A 215 12.08 12.22 -1.18
C LEU A 215 12.02 13.74 -1.06
N PRO A 216 12.82 14.40 -0.20
CA PRO A 216 12.96 15.86 -0.22
C PRO A 216 13.69 16.33 -1.48
N ALA A 217 13.35 17.53 -1.93
CA ALA A 217 13.94 18.13 -3.14
C ALA A 217 15.48 18.18 -3.10
N ASP A 218 16.06 18.44 -1.94
CA ASP A 218 17.51 18.54 -1.79
C ASP A 218 18.23 17.22 -2.05
N SER A 219 17.62 16.10 -1.73
CA SER A 219 18.15 14.77 -2.04
C SER A 219 18.20 14.47 -3.54
N LEU A 220 17.37 15.15 -4.34
CA LEU A 220 17.26 14.95 -5.78
C LEU A 220 18.06 15.99 -6.59
N ARG A 221 18.31 17.16 -6.01
CA ARG A 221 18.84 18.34 -6.73
C ARG A 221 20.12 18.08 -7.50
N LYS A 222 21.07 17.36 -6.90
CA LYS A 222 22.39 17.09 -7.50
C LYS A 222 22.32 16.01 -8.58
N ASP A 223 21.72 14.88 -8.27
CA ASP A 223 21.85 13.67 -9.07
C ASP A 223 20.67 13.45 -10.04
N TYR A 224 19.52 14.08 -9.74
CA TYR A 224 18.27 13.92 -10.50
C TYR A 224 17.56 15.27 -10.79
N PRO A 225 18.26 16.30 -11.30
CA PRO A 225 17.67 17.62 -11.51
C PRO A 225 16.48 17.62 -12.50
N GLN A 226 16.44 16.64 -13.41
CA GLN A 226 15.34 16.45 -14.35
C GLN A 226 13.99 16.17 -13.65
N LEU A 227 14.01 15.54 -12.48
CA LEU A 227 12.80 15.29 -11.69
C LEU A 227 12.23 16.60 -11.16
N LEU A 228 13.08 17.49 -10.64
CA LEU A 228 12.66 18.81 -10.15
C LEU A 228 12.21 19.71 -11.29
N LYS A 229 12.83 19.60 -12.49
CA LYS A 229 12.35 20.29 -13.70
C LYS A 229 10.94 19.78 -14.08
N ARG A 230 10.66 18.49 -13.96
CA ARG A 230 9.32 17.95 -14.16
C ARG A 230 8.33 18.51 -13.13
N LEU A 231 8.71 18.57 -11.86
CA LEU A 231 7.88 19.12 -10.79
C LEU A 231 7.46 20.57 -11.07
N SER A 232 8.35 21.40 -11.66
CA SER A 232 8.06 22.82 -11.91
C SER A 232 6.85 23.04 -12.83
N ILE A 233 6.49 22.09 -13.68
CA ILE A 233 5.27 22.14 -14.51
C ILE A 233 4.02 22.10 -13.62
N TYR A 234 4.05 21.29 -12.57
CA TYR A 234 2.93 21.08 -11.65
C TYR A 234 2.88 22.14 -10.52
N GLN A 235 3.86 23.04 -10.46
CA GLN A 235 3.83 24.24 -9.61
C GLN A 235 3.01 25.38 -10.23
N ASN A 236 2.56 25.24 -11.46
CA ASN A 236 1.60 26.15 -12.07
C ASN A 236 0.16 25.76 -11.68
N ASP A 237 -0.34 26.33 -10.59
CA ASP A 237 -1.66 26.00 -10.03
C ASP A 237 -2.80 26.25 -11.03
N ALA A 238 -2.68 27.29 -11.88
CA ALA A 238 -3.69 27.56 -12.90
C ALA A 238 -3.74 26.45 -13.95
N TYR A 239 -2.60 25.96 -14.38
CA TYR A 239 -2.50 24.81 -15.29
C TYR A 239 -3.07 23.55 -14.66
N VAL A 240 -2.63 23.22 -13.44
CA VAL A 240 -3.10 22.02 -12.71
C VAL A 240 -4.62 22.05 -12.53
N LYS A 241 -5.17 23.19 -12.12
CA LYS A 241 -6.62 23.34 -11.94
C LYS A 241 -7.38 23.20 -13.27
N ALA A 242 -6.95 23.88 -14.31
CA ALA A 242 -7.60 23.86 -15.61
C ALA A 242 -7.57 22.44 -16.22
N GLN A 243 -6.40 21.79 -16.19
CA GLN A 243 -6.24 20.43 -16.72
C GLN A 243 -7.02 19.40 -15.90
N GLY A 244 -7.01 19.52 -14.57
CA GLY A 244 -7.78 18.64 -13.69
C GLY A 244 -9.30 18.75 -13.93
N GLN A 245 -9.81 19.96 -14.15
CA GLN A 245 -11.22 20.18 -14.51
C GLN A 245 -11.54 19.60 -15.89
N ALA A 246 -10.67 19.78 -16.87
CA ALA A 246 -10.85 19.23 -18.22
C ALA A 246 -10.86 17.69 -18.19
N ASN A 247 -9.93 17.07 -17.47
CA ASN A 247 -9.88 15.62 -17.30
C ASN A 247 -11.14 15.06 -16.60
N GLY A 248 -11.59 15.73 -15.55
CA GLY A 248 -12.82 15.34 -14.84
C GLY A 248 -14.05 15.39 -15.72
N LEU A 249 -14.21 16.48 -16.49
CA LEU A 249 -15.31 16.64 -17.44
C LEU A 249 -15.26 15.59 -18.54
N ALA A 250 -14.09 15.34 -19.12
CA ALA A 250 -13.93 14.34 -20.19
C ALA A 250 -14.27 12.91 -19.69
N ALA A 251 -13.84 12.55 -18.48
CA ALA A 251 -14.18 11.26 -17.87
C ALA A 251 -15.69 11.13 -17.58
N GLN A 252 -16.31 12.20 -17.10
CA GLN A 252 -17.76 12.24 -16.87
C GLN A 252 -18.55 12.11 -18.17
N GLN A 253 -18.16 12.84 -19.21
CA GLN A 253 -18.79 12.75 -20.54
C GLN A 253 -18.63 11.36 -21.14
N TRP A 254 -17.44 10.74 -20.99
CA TRP A 254 -17.20 9.38 -21.44
C TRP A 254 -18.14 8.39 -20.75
N GLN A 255 -18.31 8.50 -19.44
CA GLN A 255 -19.21 7.62 -18.69
C GLN A 255 -20.67 7.83 -19.10
N GLN A 256 -21.11 9.08 -19.28
CA GLN A 256 -22.46 9.39 -19.73
C GLN A 256 -22.74 8.80 -21.12
N MET A 257 -21.83 9.01 -22.08
CA MET A 257 -21.97 8.45 -23.43
C MET A 257 -22.02 6.93 -23.41
N LEU A 258 -21.20 6.28 -22.55
CA LEU A 258 -21.21 4.84 -22.36
C LEU A 258 -22.58 4.33 -21.89
N ASP A 259 -23.16 4.98 -20.89
CA ASP A 259 -24.45 4.57 -20.31
C ASP A 259 -25.61 4.84 -21.25
N GLU A 260 -25.64 5.98 -21.97
CA GLU A 260 -26.67 6.34 -22.93
C GLU A 260 -26.64 5.45 -24.19
N SER A 261 -25.47 5.00 -24.62
CA SER A 261 -25.31 4.18 -25.83
C SER A 261 -25.36 2.66 -25.57
N ASP A 262 -25.44 2.23 -24.31
CA ASP A 262 -25.44 0.79 -23.96
C ASP A 262 -26.82 0.16 -24.19
N PRO A 263 -27.03 -0.66 -25.24
CA PRO A 263 -28.31 -1.28 -25.54
C PRO A 263 -28.79 -2.24 -24.44
N GLY A 264 -27.85 -2.78 -23.63
CA GLY A 264 -28.20 -3.73 -22.58
C GLY A 264 -28.97 -3.10 -21.41
N ILE A 265 -28.77 -1.80 -21.17
CA ILE A 265 -29.54 -1.05 -20.17
C ILE A 265 -31.01 -0.93 -20.64
N ASN A 266 -31.20 -0.40 -21.86
CA ASN A 266 -32.54 -0.18 -22.44
C ASN A 266 -33.25 -1.50 -22.78
N GLY A 267 -32.51 -2.53 -23.19
CA GLY A 267 -32.99 -3.87 -23.51
C GLY A 267 -33.22 -4.77 -22.30
N GLN A 268 -32.97 -4.25 -21.09
CA GLN A 268 -33.15 -4.99 -19.85
C GLN A 268 -32.40 -6.36 -19.83
N TRP A 269 -31.19 -6.38 -20.36
CA TRP A 269 -30.40 -7.63 -20.49
C TRP A 269 -30.05 -8.31 -19.15
N ALA A 270 -30.27 -7.63 -18.05
CA ALA A 270 -30.18 -8.22 -16.70
C ALA A 270 -31.45 -8.97 -16.27
N ALA A 271 -32.59 -8.80 -16.95
CA ALA A 271 -33.83 -9.44 -16.56
C ALA A 271 -33.73 -10.96 -16.54
N THR A 272 -34.42 -11.60 -15.60
CA THR A 272 -34.37 -13.06 -15.42
C THR A 272 -34.90 -13.82 -16.63
N ASP A 273 -35.95 -13.28 -17.26
CA ASP A 273 -36.67 -13.84 -18.41
C ASP A 273 -36.15 -13.38 -19.77
N PHE A 274 -35.02 -12.64 -19.78
CA PHE A 274 -34.36 -12.26 -21.01
C PHE A 274 -33.81 -13.48 -21.76
N ASP A 275 -34.15 -13.62 -23.04
CA ASP A 275 -33.70 -14.69 -23.91
C ASP A 275 -32.27 -14.42 -24.40
N ASP A 276 -31.31 -15.16 -23.85
CA ASP A 276 -29.88 -15.08 -24.19
C ASP A 276 -29.44 -16.25 -25.09
N THR A 277 -30.36 -17.00 -25.69
CA THR A 277 -30.01 -18.18 -26.53
C THR A 277 -29.18 -17.79 -27.75
N ALA A 278 -29.37 -16.59 -28.30
CA ALA A 278 -28.60 -16.04 -29.40
C ALA A 278 -27.23 -15.51 -29.04
N TRP A 279 -26.91 -15.40 -27.73
CA TRP A 279 -25.63 -14.89 -27.27
C TRP A 279 -24.51 -15.91 -27.49
N THR A 280 -23.30 -15.39 -27.75
CA THR A 280 -22.11 -16.24 -27.95
C THR A 280 -21.67 -16.89 -26.66
N SER A 281 -21.42 -18.19 -26.68
CA SER A 281 -20.80 -18.87 -25.54
C SER A 281 -19.29 -18.64 -25.55
N VAL A 282 -18.74 -18.21 -24.42
CA VAL A 282 -17.31 -17.92 -24.24
C VAL A 282 -16.82 -18.52 -22.92
N SER A 283 -15.56 -18.96 -22.88
CA SER A 283 -14.88 -19.22 -21.61
C SER A 283 -14.28 -17.94 -21.07
N GLN A 284 -14.43 -17.68 -19.78
CA GLN A 284 -13.80 -16.52 -19.13
C GLN A 284 -12.26 -16.56 -19.19
N TRP A 285 -11.69 -17.72 -19.51
CA TRP A 285 -10.24 -17.92 -19.63
C TRP A 285 -9.72 -17.81 -21.06
N ASP A 286 -10.60 -17.71 -22.05
CA ASP A 286 -10.18 -17.58 -23.45
C ASP A 286 -9.56 -16.19 -23.70
N ASN A 287 -8.42 -16.16 -24.35
CA ASN A 287 -7.85 -14.92 -24.83
C ASN A 287 -8.76 -14.33 -25.92
N GLY A 288 -9.20 -13.11 -25.68
CA GLY A 288 -9.99 -12.39 -26.67
C GLY A 288 -11.48 -12.75 -26.70
N TRP A 289 -12.06 -13.23 -25.60
CA TRP A 289 -13.50 -13.44 -25.50
C TRP A 289 -14.31 -12.15 -25.69
N ALA A 290 -13.70 -10.98 -25.50
CA ALA A 290 -14.30 -9.67 -25.71
C ALA A 290 -13.53 -8.88 -26.77
N LEU A 291 -13.51 -9.37 -28.00
CA LEU A 291 -12.94 -8.64 -29.14
C LEU A 291 -14.02 -7.83 -29.86
N SER A 292 -13.66 -6.63 -30.28
CA SER A 292 -14.45 -5.80 -31.16
C SER A 292 -14.62 -6.49 -32.54
N PRO A 293 -15.84 -6.71 -33.02
CA PRO A 293 -16.05 -7.27 -34.36
C PRO A 293 -15.57 -6.32 -35.45
N THR A 294 -15.48 -5.02 -35.16
CA THR A 294 -15.07 -3.99 -36.12
C THR A 294 -13.54 -3.91 -36.25
N THR A 295 -12.82 -4.00 -35.14
CA THR A 295 -11.36 -3.74 -35.10
C THR A 295 -10.52 -4.99 -34.84
N GLY A 296 -11.12 -6.09 -34.39
CA GLY A 296 -10.43 -7.29 -33.93
C GLY A 296 -9.56 -7.06 -32.67
N ARG A 297 -9.71 -5.91 -31.99
CA ARG A 297 -8.98 -5.56 -30.78
C ARG A 297 -9.87 -5.77 -29.56
N PRO A 298 -9.29 -5.92 -28.35
CA PRO A 298 -10.07 -5.98 -27.14
C PRO A 298 -10.99 -4.75 -27.00
N VAL A 299 -12.22 -4.99 -26.60
CA VAL A 299 -13.29 -3.97 -26.52
C VAL A 299 -12.91 -2.90 -25.49
N VAL A 300 -13.08 -1.65 -25.87
CA VAL A 300 -13.29 -0.53 -24.97
C VAL A 300 -14.80 -0.22 -24.99
N GLY A 301 -15.43 -0.16 -23.83
CA GLY A 301 -16.88 0.00 -23.75
C GLY A 301 -17.50 -1.02 -22.80
N THR A 302 -18.69 -1.55 -23.15
CA THR A 302 -19.39 -2.53 -22.33
C THR A 302 -19.51 -3.88 -23.00
N VAL A 303 -19.39 -4.93 -22.18
CA VAL A 303 -19.67 -6.31 -22.54
C VAL A 303 -20.62 -6.87 -21.49
N TRP A 304 -21.65 -7.54 -21.91
CA TRP A 304 -22.60 -8.20 -21.04
C TRP A 304 -22.35 -9.69 -21.02
N LEU A 305 -22.28 -10.22 -19.79
CA LEU A 305 -22.05 -11.64 -19.55
C LEU A 305 -23.21 -12.19 -18.75
N ARG A 306 -23.71 -13.36 -19.11
CA ARG A 306 -24.78 -14.06 -18.36
C ARG A 306 -24.36 -15.49 -18.10
N GLN A 307 -24.62 -15.97 -16.89
CA GLN A 307 -24.39 -17.35 -16.50
C GLN A 307 -25.60 -17.90 -15.77
N HIS A 308 -26.15 -18.99 -16.29
CA HIS A 308 -27.22 -19.74 -15.64
C HIS A 308 -26.63 -20.70 -14.62
N ILE A 309 -27.14 -20.65 -13.41
CA ILE A 309 -26.72 -21.51 -12.29
C ILE A 309 -27.91 -22.24 -11.71
N HIS A 310 -27.71 -23.49 -11.34
CA HIS A 310 -28.72 -24.27 -10.65
C HIS A 310 -28.54 -24.17 -9.14
N VAL A 311 -29.60 -23.79 -8.42
CA VAL A 311 -29.63 -23.69 -6.95
C VAL A 311 -30.59 -24.79 -6.45
N ASP A 312 -30.08 -25.66 -5.60
CA ASP A 312 -30.88 -26.72 -5.00
C ASP A 312 -31.81 -26.20 -3.89
N LYS A 313 -32.75 -27.01 -3.48
CA LYS A 313 -33.73 -26.71 -2.42
C LYS A 313 -33.06 -26.36 -1.08
N ALA A 314 -31.89 -26.90 -0.80
CA ALA A 314 -31.18 -26.66 0.46
C ALA A 314 -30.63 -25.25 0.56
N HIS A 315 -30.32 -24.62 -0.58
CA HIS A 315 -29.75 -23.28 -0.67
C HIS A 315 -30.74 -22.21 -1.11
N ALA A 316 -31.85 -22.60 -1.70
CA ALA A 316 -32.91 -21.69 -2.13
C ALA A 316 -33.42 -20.82 -0.98
N GLY A 317 -33.57 -19.53 -1.24
CA GLY A 317 -34.02 -18.52 -0.29
C GLY A 317 -32.98 -18.09 0.75
N LYS A 318 -31.88 -18.81 0.89
CA LYS A 318 -30.84 -18.46 1.89
C LYS A 318 -29.99 -17.26 1.45
N PRO A 319 -29.52 -16.45 2.41
CA PRO A 319 -28.50 -15.45 2.12
C PRO A 319 -27.20 -16.13 1.70
N ALA A 320 -26.52 -15.53 0.72
CA ALA A 320 -25.26 -16.02 0.18
C ALA A 320 -24.24 -14.90 -0.02
N ARG A 321 -23.02 -15.28 -0.36
CA ARG A 321 -22.00 -14.34 -0.86
C ARG A 321 -21.53 -14.79 -2.24
N LEU A 322 -21.68 -13.91 -3.21
CA LEU A 322 -21.17 -14.11 -4.57
C LEU A 322 -19.72 -13.65 -4.64
N LEU A 323 -18.81 -14.54 -5.02
CA LEU A 323 -17.43 -14.26 -5.30
C LEU A 323 -17.19 -14.39 -6.80
N LEU A 324 -16.77 -13.31 -7.46
CA LEU A 324 -16.47 -13.22 -8.89
C LEU A 324 -14.98 -12.88 -9.15
N GLY A 325 -14.09 -13.27 -8.26
CA GLY A 325 -12.68 -13.01 -8.40
C GLY A 325 -12.35 -11.51 -8.51
N THR A 326 -11.53 -11.15 -9.49
CA THR A 326 -11.19 -9.76 -9.82
C THR A 326 -11.41 -9.54 -11.31
N LEU A 327 -12.08 -8.46 -11.67
CA LEU A 327 -12.45 -8.10 -13.04
C LEU A 327 -11.73 -6.82 -13.47
N PHE A 328 -11.20 -6.77 -14.68
CA PHE A 328 -10.56 -5.59 -15.28
C PHE A 328 -11.45 -4.97 -16.37
N ASP A 329 -12.01 -3.74 -16.21
CA ASP A 329 -11.73 -2.77 -15.15
C ASP A 329 -12.82 -2.67 -14.10
N GLN A 330 -14.10 -2.67 -14.49
CA GLN A 330 -15.27 -2.37 -13.66
C GLN A 330 -16.42 -3.31 -13.96
N ASP A 331 -17.37 -3.41 -13.05
CA ASP A 331 -18.59 -4.18 -13.26
C ASP A 331 -19.78 -3.61 -12.48
N ILE A 332 -20.97 -3.94 -12.99
CA ILE A 332 -22.23 -3.93 -12.26
C ILE A 332 -22.79 -5.35 -12.37
N THR A 333 -23.02 -5.99 -11.25
CA THR A 333 -23.43 -7.39 -11.19
C THR A 333 -24.86 -7.52 -10.69
N TYR A 334 -25.62 -8.34 -11.39
CA TYR A 334 -27.03 -8.62 -11.09
C TYR A 334 -27.22 -10.11 -10.81
N LEU A 335 -28.15 -10.42 -9.95
CA LEU A 335 -28.68 -11.78 -9.74
C LEU A 335 -30.18 -11.74 -9.91
N ASN A 336 -30.72 -12.56 -10.82
CA ASN A 336 -32.16 -12.61 -11.13
C ASN A 336 -32.77 -11.22 -11.42
N GLY A 337 -32.05 -10.37 -12.14
CA GLY A 337 -32.46 -9.02 -12.52
C GLY A 337 -32.28 -7.95 -11.44
N CYS A 338 -31.89 -8.33 -10.20
CA CYS A 338 -31.62 -7.39 -9.12
C CYS A 338 -30.13 -7.10 -9.03
N GLU A 339 -29.74 -5.81 -9.00
CA GLU A 339 -28.35 -5.43 -8.76
C GLU A 339 -27.94 -5.89 -7.36
N VAL A 340 -26.84 -6.65 -7.27
CA VAL A 340 -26.28 -7.17 -6.03
C VAL A 340 -24.97 -6.51 -5.64
N GLY A 341 -24.35 -5.80 -6.57
CA GLY A 341 -23.17 -5.01 -6.31
C GLY A 341 -22.49 -4.46 -7.56
N HIS A 342 -21.56 -3.54 -7.33
CA HIS A 342 -20.73 -2.95 -8.38
C HIS A 342 -19.34 -2.62 -7.86
N THR A 343 -18.37 -2.57 -8.77
CA THR A 343 -17.00 -2.17 -8.45
C THR A 343 -16.44 -1.31 -9.59
N TYR A 344 -16.12 -0.06 -9.28
CA TYR A 344 -15.65 0.93 -10.27
C TYR A 344 -14.11 1.00 -10.39
N TYR A 345 -13.43 -0.07 -9.96
CA TYR A 345 -11.97 -0.10 -9.90
C TYR A 345 -11.43 -1.52 -10.12
N GLN A 346 -10.33 -1.64 -10.82
CA GLN A 346 -9.82 -2.93 -11.30
C GLN A 346 -9.27 -3.87 -10.22
N TYR A 347 -8.82 -3.37 -9.07
CA TYR A 347 -8.09 -4.21 -8.11
C TYR A 347 -8.93 -4.91 -7.02
N PRO A 348 -10.05 -4.37 -6.53
CA PRO A 348 -10.80 -5.06 -5.47
C PRO A 348 -11.39 -6.37 -5.97
N PRO A 349 -11.31 -7.46 -5.18
CA PRO A 349 -12.07 -8.67 -5.47
C PRO A 349 -13.58 -8.38 -5.40
N ARG A 350 -14.34 -8.96 -6.32
CA ARG A 350 -15.80 -8.87 -6.38
C ARG A 350 -16.40 -9.82 -5.35
N ARG A 351 -17.01 -9.27 -4.33
CA ARG A 351 -17.56 -10.01 -3.18
C ARG A 351 -18.89 -9.36 -2.81
N TYR A 352 -19.97 -9.86 -3.39
CA TYR A 352 -21.29 -9.25 -3.28
C TYR A 352 -22.18 -10.08 -2.35
N ASP A 353 -22.83 -9.41 -1.38
CA ASP A 353 -23.79 -10.04 -0.49
C ASP A 353 -25.11 -10.26 -1.21
N ILE A 354 -25.58 -11.51 -1.18
CA ILE A 354 -26.87 -11.89 -1.76
C ILE A 354 -27.89 -11.94 -0.63
N PRO A 355 -28.94 -11.10 -0.68
CA PRO A 355 -29.95 -11.07 0.38
C PRO A 355 -30.80 -12.34 0.40
N GLU A 356 -31.38 -12.60 1.56
CA GLU A 356 -32.37 -13.66 1.74
C GLU A 356 -33.54 -13.48 0.75
N GLY A 357 -34.02 -14.60 0.17
CA GLY A 357 -35.17 -14.64 -0.75
C GLY A 357 -34.85 -14.32 -2.21
N LEU A 358 -33.62 -13.88 -2.57
CA LEU A 358 -33.29 -13.57 -3.96
C LEU A 358 -32.99 -14.82 -4.80
N LEU A 359 -32.32 -15.84 -4.20
CA LEU A 359 -32.05 -17.11 -4.85
C LEU A 359 -33.29 -18.02 -4.83
N ARG A 360 -33.61 -18.64 -5.96
CA ARG A 360 -34.76 -19.54 -6.14
C ARG A 360 -34.29 -20.98 -6.30
N GLU A 361 -35.14 -21.95 -5.95
CA GLU A 361 -34.89 -23.35 -6.33
C GLU A 361 -34.93 -23.49 -7.87
N GLY A 362 -33.98 -24.21 -8.43
CA GLY A 362 -33.82 -24.35 -9.88
C GLY A 362 -32.93 -23.29 -10.50
N ASP A 363 -33.34 -22.76 -11.65
CA ASP A 363 -32.51 -21.87 -12.45
C ASP A 363 -32.49 -20.43 -11.92
N ASN A 364 -31.28 -19.89 -11.80
CA ASN A 364 -30.97 -18.53 -11.45
C ASN A 364 -29.96 -17.97 -12.46
N VAL A 365 -29.96 -16.67 -12.65
CA VAL A 365 -29.10 -16.01 -13.63
C VAL A 365 -28.23 -14.94 -12.98
N ILE A 366 -26.92 -15.10 -13.10
CA ILE A 366 -25.95 -14.06 -12.80
C ILE A 366 -25.70 -13.27 -14.08
N THR A 367 -25.86 -11.96 -14.03
CA THR A 367 -25.55 -11.06 -15.16
C THR A 367 -24.49 -10.07 -14.72
N VAL A 368 -23.46 -9.89 -15.55
CA VAL A 368 -22.39 -8.92 -15.32
C VAL A 368 -22.35 -7.94 -16.49
N ARG A 369 -22.64 -6.67 -16.22
CA ARG A 369 -22.30 -5.57 -17.11
C ARG A 369 -20.85 -5.23 -16.88
N PHE A 370 -19.98 -5.72 -17.74
CA PHE A 370 -18.55 -5.54 -17.69
C PHE A 370 -18.17 -4.24 -18.42
N ILE A 371 -17.42 -3.34 -17.77
CA ILE A 371 -16.97 -2.07 -18.34
C ILE A 371 -15.45 -2.09 -18.50
N SER A 372 -14.97 -1.99 -19.74
CA SER A 372 -13.57 -1.91 -20.11
C SER A 372 -13.21 -0.49 -20.57
N LYS A 373 -12.42 0.22 -19.77
CA LYS A 373 -12.02 1.61 -20.08
C LYS A 373 -10.85 1.71 -21.03
N TYR A 374 -9.97 0.70 -21.03
CA TYR A 374 -8.66 0.75 -21.70
C TYR A 374 -8.40 -0.44 -22.63
N GLY A 375 -9.41 -1.24 -22.92
CA GLY A 375 -9.31 -2.35 -23.86
C GLY A 375 -8.49 -3.54 -23.35
N LYS A 376 -8.72 -3.91 -22.09
CA LYS A 376 -8.09 -5.11 -21.49
C LYS A 376 -9.10 -5.89 -20.62
N PRO A 377 -10.32 -6.20 -21.13
CA PRO A 377 -11.30 -6.92 -20.34
C PRO A 377 -10.82 -8.35 -20.08
N HIS A 378 -10.71 -8.73 -18.80
CA HIS A 378 -10.36 -10.09 -18.40
C HIS A 378 -10.76 -10.39 -16.95
N PHE A 379 -10.92 -11.67 -16.65
CA PHE A 379 -11.04 -12.22 -15.31
C PHE A 379 -9.66 -12.64 -14.80
N LEU A 380 -9.35 -12.41 -13.53
CA LEU A 380 -8.10 -12.91 -12.95
C LEU A 380 -8.24 -14.39 -12.59
N PRO A 381 -7.35 -15.26 -13.07
CA PRO A 381 -7.29 -16.64 -12.62
C PRO A 381 -6.82 -16.76 -11.16
N GLU A 382 -6.88 -17.96 -10.60
CA GLU A 382 -6.47 -18.27 -9.23
C GLU A 382 -7.30 -17.54 -8.15
N LYS A 383 -8.49 -17.01 -8.51
CA LYS A 383 -9.44 -16.39 -7.59
C LYS A 383 -10.69 -17.28 -7.44
N PRO A 384 -11.43 -17.15 -6.32
CA PRO A 384 -12.68 -17.89 -6.16
C PRO A 384 -13.79 -17.32 -7.05
N TYR A 385 -14.50 -18.22 -7.74
CA TYR A 385 -15.71 -17.95 -8.52
C TYR A 385 -16.81 -18.88 -8.03
N MET A 386 -17.62 -18.41 -7.07
CA MET A 386 -18.58 -19.26 -6.37
C MET A 386 -19.68 -18.46 -5.67
N LEU A 387 -20.79 -19.13 -5.35
CA LEU A 387 -21.73 -18.71 -4.31
C LEU A 387 -21.39 -19.48 -3.03
N ALA A 388 -21.16 -18.76 -1.94
CA ALA A 388 -20.90 -19.32 -0.61
C ALA A 388 -22.09 -19.06 0.31
N PHE A 389 -22.46 -20.04 1.10
CA PHE A 389 -23.59 -20.02 2.03
C PHE A 389 -23.13 -20.25 3.47
N GLY A 390 -24.07 -20.22 4.42
CA GLY A 390 -23.81 -20.53 5.81
C GLY A 390 -23.00 -19.46 6.56
N ASP A 391 -22.52 -19.82 7.74
CA ASP A 391 -21.80 -18.91 8.64
C ASP A 391 -20.39 -18.60 8.12
N ASP A 392 -19.77 -19.53 7.41
CA ASP A 392 -18.44 -19.39 6.83
C ASP A 392 -18.43 -18.72 5.43
N ARG A 393 -19.58 -18.23 4.94
CA ARG A 393 -19.68 -17.62 3.59
C ARG A 393 -18.75 -16.43 3.37
N MET A 394 -18.26 -15.84 4.43
CA MET A 394 -17.29 -14.74 4.35
C MET A 394 -15.85 -15.22 4.18
N SER A 395 -15.57 -16.51 4.38
CA SER A 395 -14.25 -17.11 4.22
C SER A 395 -13.91 -17.36 2.74
N LEU A 396 -12.62 -17.45 2.41
CA LEU A 396 -12.17 -17.99 1.12
C LEU A 396 -12.30 -19.51 1.03
N ASN A 397 -12.44 -20.19 2.18
CA ASN A 397 -12.54 -21.64 2.29
C ASN A 397 -13.80 -22.00 3.08
N PRO A 398 -15.01 -21.73 2.57
CA PRO A 398 -16.25 -22.18 3.20
C PRO A 398 -16.35 -23.72 3.13
N MET A 399 -17.26 -24.28 3.91
CA MET A 399 -17.47 -25.74 3.89
C MET A 399 -17.94 -26.19 2.49
N PRO A 400 -17.43 -27.30 1.92
CA PRO A 400 -17.75 -27.71 0.54
C PRO A 400 -19.24 -27.87 0.23
N GLN A 401 -20.05 -28.31 1.23
CA GLN A 401 -21.50 -28.45 1.09
C GLN A 401 -22.23 -27.09 1.03
N ASP A 402 -21.59 -26.02 1.44
CA ASP A 402 -22.13 -24.65 1.46
C ASP A 402 -21.60 -23.82 0.27
N VAL A 403 -21.25 -24.47 -0.85
CA VAL A 403 -20.69 -23.84 -2.01
C VAL A 403 -21.36 -24.31 -3.30
N ILE A 404 -21.74 -23.37 -4.15
CA ILE A 404 -22.04 -23.61 -5.56
C ILE A 404 -20.91 -23.00 -6.38
N GLN A 405 -20.08 -23.83 -7.02
CA GLN A 405 -19.03 -23.35 -7.92
C GLN A 405 -19.63 -22.76 -9.20
N LEU A 406 -19.14 -21.63 -9.64
CA LEU A 406 -19.49 -21.05 -10.92
C LEU A 406 -18.75 -21.76 -12.05
N GLY A 407 -19.42 -21.97 -13.16
CA GLY A 407 -18.82 -22.50 -14.38
C GLY A 407 -17.91 -21.47 -15.05
N GLU A 408 -17.04 -21.96 -15.92
CA GLU A 408 -16.15 -21.11 -16.73
C GLU A 408 -16.84 -20.50 -17.95
N GLN A 409 -17.98 -21.09 -18.35
CA GLN A 409 -18.71 -20.70 -19.55
C GLN A 409 -19.75 -19.62 -19.26
N TRP A 410 -19.75 -18.59 -20.09
CA TRP A 410 -20.68 -17.48 -20.05
C TRP A 410 -21.35 -17.27 -21.40
N LYS A 411 -22.57 -16.81 -21.40
CA LYS A 411 -23.22 -16.19 -22.56
C LYS A 411 -22.75 -14.75 -22.63
N MET A 412 -22.24 -14.33 -23.78
CA MET A 412 -21.64 -13.02 -23.99
C MET A 412 -22.33 -12.26 -25.12
N HIS A 413 -22.58 -10.99 -24.91
CA HIS A 413 -22.99 -10.04 -25.92
C HIS A 413 -22.26 -8.72 -25.77
N LEU A 414 -21.86 -8.14 -26.90
CA LEU A 414 -21.27 -6.80 -26.91
C LEU A 414 -22.35 -5.76 -26.63
N GLY A 415 -22.10 -4.88 -25.66
CA GLY A 415 -22.96 -3.75 -25.38
C GLY A 415 -22.65 -2.59 -26.31
N THR A 416 -21.74 -1.71 -25.93
CA THR A 416 -21.32 -0.59 -26.79
C THR A 416 -19.82 -0.51 -26.91
N GLU A 417 -19.33 -0.09 -28.07
CA GLU A 417 -17.92 0.23 -28.31
C GLU A 417 -17.67 1.72 -28.13
N MET A 418 -16.61 2.07 -27.42
CA MET A 418 -16.22 3.43 -27.11
C MET A 418 -14.77 3.71 -27.49
N PRO A 419 -14.36 4.96 -27.70
CA PRO A 419 -12.95 5.34 -27.62
C PRO A 419 -12.41 5.04 -26.21
N SER A 420 -11.09 4.86 -26.07
CA SER A 420 -10.48 4.72 -24.75
C SER A 420 -10.90 5.87 -23.83
N CYS A 421 -11.19 5.53 -22.57
CA CYS A 421 -11.53 6.54 -21.57
C CYS A 421 -10.38 7.55 -21.47
N PRO A 422 -10.64 8.86 -21.47
CA PRO A 422 -9.58 9.85 -21.32
C PRO A 422 -8.77 9.60 -20.05
N GLY A 423 -7.44 9.60 -20.21
CA GLY A 423 -6.53 9.48 -19.07
C GLY A 423 -6.53 10.73 -18.20
N THR A 424 -5.90 10.63 -17.04
CA THR A 424 -5.62 11.78 -16.19
C THR A 424 -4.19 12.24 -16.43
N ASP A 425 -4.01 13.41 -17.05
CA ASP A 425 -2.68 13.99 -17.29
C ASP A 425 -2.08 14.57 -16.01
N ILE A 426 -2.93 14.86 -15.01
CA ILE A 426 -2.52 15.38 -13.71
C ILE A 426 -2.55 14.27 -12.67
N SER A 427 -1.36 13.90 -12.20
CA SER A 427 -1.14 12.92 -11.14
C SER A 427 -0.12 13.50 -10.16
N LEU A 428 -0.59 14.37 -9.24
CA LEU A 428 0.27 15.10 -8.31
C LEU A 428 0.99 14.16 -7.34
N GLN A 429 0.33 13.08 -6.92
CA GLN A 429 0.92 12.08 -6.02
C GLN A 429 2.11 11.32 -6.62
N ASN A 430 2.25 11.37 -7.95
CA ASN A 430 3.37 10.73 -8.66
C ASN A 430 4.51 11.72 -9.00
N GLN A 431 4.33 13.01 -8.61
CA GLN A 431 5.40 13.98 -8.83
C GLN A 431 6.43 13.92 -7.70
N PRO A 432 7.71 14.21 -8.01
CA PRO A 432 8.77 14.17 -7.02
C PRO A 432 8.44 15.07 -5.83
N THR A 433 8.80 14.66 -4.63
CA THR A 433 8.72 15.43 -3.38
C THR A 433 7.32 15.71 -2.81
N THR A 434 6.26 15.53 -3.59
CA THR A 434 4.92 16.02 -3.23
C THR A 434 4.33 15.36 -1.99
N LEU A 435 4.61 14.08 -1.78
CA LEU A 435 4.19 13.33 -0.59
C LEU A 435 5.12 13.59 0.60
N TYR A 436 6.42 13.74 0.34
CA TYR A 436 7.34 14.21 1.38
C TYR A 436 6.86 15.54 1.97
N ASN A 437 6.53 16.49 1.11
CA ASN A 437 6.11 17.84 1.51
C ASN A 437 4.81 17.86 2.31
N ALA A 438 3.79 17.13 1.84
CA ALA A 438 2.44 17.26 2.36
C ALA A 438 2.13 16.32 3.53
N VAL A 439 2.65 15.08 3.53
CA VAL A 439 2.17 14.04 4.44
C VAL A 439 3.28 13.38 5.26
N LEU A 440 4.56 13.52 4.86
CA LEU A 440 5.66 12.96 5.64
C LEU A 440 6.33 13.99 6.54
N HIS A 441 6.79 15.12 5.98
CA HIS A 441 7.47 16.17 6.73
C HIS A 441 6.69 16.63 7.97
N PRO A 442 5.35 16.82 7.90
CA PRO A 442 4.58 17.27 9.06
C PRO A 442 4.54 16.28 10.23
N LEU A 443 4.89 15.02 10.02
CA LEU A 443 4.92 14.02 11.10
C LEU A 443 6.13 14.18 12.01
N ALA A 444 7.23 14.73 11.48
CA ALA A 444 8.41 14.99 12.28
C ALA A 444 8.22 16.25 13.15
N PRO A 445 8.75 16.22 14.37
CA PRO A 445 9.66 15.23 14.96
C PRO A 445 8.97 14.18 15.87
N TYR A 446 7.73 13.75 15.60
CA TYR A 446 7.07 12.74 16.44
C TYR A 446 7.94 11.48 16.57
N ALA A 447 8.42 11.18 17.79
CA ALA A 447 9.41 10.15 17.99
C ALA A 447 8.89 8.76 17.58
N LEU A 448 9.72 7.98 16.89
CA LEU A 448 9.40 6.67 16.34
C LEU A 448 10.30 5.58 16.92
N ASN A 449 9.78 4.36 17.03
CA ASN A 449 10.56 3.16 17.29
C ASN A 449 11.16 2.58 16.02
N GLY A 450 10.49 2.69 14.89
CA GLY A 450 10.97 2.24 13.58
C GLY A 450 10.03 2.57 12.44
N VAL A 451 10.53 2.35 11.22
CA VAL A 451 9.84 2.62 9.96
C VAL A 451 9.73 1.33 9.15
N VAL A 452 8.53 1.03 8.66
CA VAL A 452 8.29 0.02 7.63
C VAL A 452 8.18 0.71 6.28
N TRP A 453 8.98 0.28 5.32
CA TRP A 453 8.92 0.75 3.93
C TRP A 453 8.46 -0.38 3.01
N TYR A 454 7.24 -0.29 2.46
CA TYR A 454 6.69 -1.28 1.53
C TYR A 454 6.26 -0.59 0.24
N GLN A 455 7.20 -0.51 -0.70
CA GLN A 455 7.03 0.16 -1.99
C GLN A 455 8.03 -0.45 -3.00
N GLY A 456 7.75 -0.31 -4.29
CA GLY A 456 8.65 -0.69 -5.37
C GLY A 456 7.93 -0.94 -6.68
N GLU A 457 6.69 -1.37 -6.65
CA GLU A 457 5.90 -1.75 -7.82
C GLU A 457 5.84 -0.63 -8.86
N SER A 458 5.67 0.61 -8.41
CA SER A 458 5.61 1.80 -9.30
C SER A 458 6.96 2.18 -9.90
N ASN A 459 8.07 1.62 -9.41
CA ASN A 459 9.42 1.84 -9.93
C ASN A 459 9.94 0.66 -10.75
N SER A 460 9.18 -0.44 -10.85
CA SER A 460 9.62 -1.65 -11.58
C SER A 460 9.83 -1.43 -13.08
N GLY A 461 9.18 -0.43 -13.67
CA GLY A 461 9.42 -0.04 -15.06
C GLY A 461 10.83 0.52 -15.32
N ASN A 462 11.47 1.10 -14.29
CA ASN A 462 12.86 1.60 -14.35
C ASN A 462 13.56 1.36 -13.00
N PRO A 463 14.03 0.13 -12.71
CA PRO A 463 14.60 -0.24 -11.41
C PRO A 463 16.01 0.32 -11.17
N ALA A 464 16.74 0.74 -12.21
CA ALA A 464 18.16 1.10 -12.11
C ALA A 464 18.49 2.14 -11.02
N PRO A 465 17.75 3.27 -10.83
CA PRO A 465 18.06 4.24 -9.80
C PRO A 465 17.52 3.87 -8.42
N TYR A 466 16.72 2.81 -8.27
CA TYR A 466 15.95 2.54 -7.07
C TYR A 466 16.82 2.35 -5.82
N ALA A 467 17.95 1.66 -5.92
CA ALA A 467 18.87 1.48 -4.79
C ALA A 467 19.42 2.82 -4.27
N ASP A 468 19.68 3.79 -5.15
CA ASP A 468 20.13 5.13 -4.75
C ASP A 468 18.97 5.93 -4.12
N TYR A 469 17.79 5.89 -4.71
CA TYR A 469 16.61 6.51 -4.13
C TYR A 469 16.30 5.99 -2.73
N LEU A 470 16.39 4.67 -2.51
CA LEU A 470 16.10 4.06 -1.22
C LEU A 470 17.12 4.48 -0.16
N ARG A 471 18.42 4.53 -0.50
CA ARG A 471 19.46 5.08 0.41
C ARG A 471 19.19 6.54 0.76
N LYS A 472 18.85 7.38 -0.25
CA LYS A 472 18.50 8.78 -0.05
C LYS A 472 17.25 8.95 0.82
N LEU A 473 16.24 8.10 0.64
CA LEU A 473 15.04 8.09 1.47
C LEU A 473 15.38 7.83 2.93
N MET A 474 16.07 6.74 3.23
CA MET A 474 16.43 6.38 4.59
C MET A 474 17.30 7.44 5.25
N GLY A 475 18.31 7.95 4.55
CA GLY A 475 19.21 8.99 5.04
C GLY A 475 18.48 10.32 5.30
N SER A 476 17.64 10.76 4.38
CA SER A 476 16.88 12.00 4.53
C SER A 476 15.83 11.93 5.64
N TRP A 477 15.17 10.78 5.82
CA TRP A 477 14.22 10.59 6.91
C TRP A 477 14.91 10.55 8.26
N ARG A 478 16.05 9.86 8.39
CA ARG A 478 16.90 9.91 9.61
C ARG A 478 17.31 11.33 9.95
N THR A 479 17.66 12.13 8.96
CA THR A 479 17.98 13.56 9.15
C THR A 479 16.76 14.36 9.59
N LEU A 480 15.60 14.15 8.98
CA LEU A 480 14.35 14.83 9.32
C LEU A 480 13.93 14.56 10.77
N TRP A 481 14.05 13.31 11.24
CA TRP A 481 13.77 12.94 12.64
C TRP A 481 14.90 13.24 13.61
N ASN A 482 16.04 13.72 13.12
CA ASN A 482 17.26 13.89 13.90
C ASN A 482 17.65 12.60 14.67
N ASP A 483 17.45 11.44 14.05
CA ASP A 483 17.72 10.11 14.60
C ASP A 483 18.46 9.24 13.58
N GLN A 484 19.80 9.31 13.58
CA GLN A 484 20.64 8.52 12.67
C GLN A 484 20.57 7.01 12.92
N GLN A 485 20.01 6.60 14.07
CA GLN A 485 19.82 5.21 14.45
C GLN A 485 18.39 4.71 14.19
N LEU A 486 17.51 5.53 13.58
CA LEU A 486 16.13 5.14 13.26
C LEU A 486 16.13 3.87 12.40
N PRO A 487 15.60 2.75 12.91
CA PRO A 487 15.62 1.49 12.18
C PRO A 487 14.56 1.44 11.09
N PHE A 488 14.92 0.79 9.97
CA PHE A 488 14.02 0.52 8.86
C PHE A 488 13.85 -0.98 8.64
N VAL A 489 12.62 -1.43 8.43
CA VAL A 489 12.35 -2.74 7.81
C VAL A 489 11.80 -2.49 6.42
N ILE A 490 12.58 -2.91 5.42
CA ILE A 490 12.22 -2.84 4.01
C ILE A 490 11.47 -4.12 3.68
N VAL A 491 10.23 -4.00 3.18
CA VAL A 491 9.48 -5.14 2.68
C VAL A 491 9.84 -5.34 1.20
N GLN A 492 10.45 -6.48 0.89
CA GLN A 492 10.78 -6.84 -0.49
C GLN A 492 9.50 -6.96 -1.31
N LEU A 493 9.55 -6.67 -2.62
CA LEU A 493 8.40 -6.96 -3.48
C LEU A 493 8.04 -8.45 -3.43
N ALA A 494 6.74 -8.73 -3.35
CA ALA A 494 6.23 -10.09 -3.49
C ALA A 494 6.43 -10.58 -4.93
N ASN A 495 6.38 -11.90 -5.13
CA ASN A 495 6.32 -12.47 -6.47
C ASN A 495 5.03 -12.05 -7.19
N TYR A 496 5.14 -11.68 -8.49
CA TYR A 496 4.02 -11.23 -9.32
C TYR A 496 4.41 -11.25 -10.79
N ASP A 497 3.57 -11.80 -11.67
CA ASP A 497 3.77 -11.74 -13.11
C ASP A 497 2.48 -11.31 -13.85
N GLY A 498 2.31 -10.00 -14.01
CA GLY A 498 1.16 -9.41 -14.68
C GLY A 498 0.97 -9.81 -16.14
N ARG A 499 1.97 -10.43 -16.79
CA ARG A 499 1.86 -10.95 -18.16
C ARG A 499 0.93 -12.16 -18.24
N GLN A 500 0.61 -12.78 -17.10
CA GLN A 500 -0.22 -13.98 -17.01
C GLN A 500 -1.65 -13.70 -16.61
N GLN A 501 -2.05 -12.42 -16.57
CA GLN A 501 -3.41 -12.01 -16.19
C GLN A 501 -4.49 -12.51 -17.17
N ASN A 502 -4.11 -13.00 -18.34
CA ASN A 502 -5.02 -13.52 -19.37
C ASN A 502 -5.36 -15.02 -19.22
N GLY A 503 -5.24 -15.58 -18.03
CA GLY A 503 -5.72 -16.92 -17.73
C GLY A 503 -4.76 -18.07 -18.05
N SER A 504 -3.62 -17.82 -18.68
CA SER A 504 -2.63 -18.87 -18.91
C SER A 504 -1.80 -19.08 -17.64
N PRO A 505 -1.77 -20.31 -17.07
CA PRO A 505 -0.82 -20.63 -16.01
C PRO A 505 0.60 -20.34 -16.49
N SER A 506 1.50 -19.97 -15.57
CA SER A 506 2.91 -19.78 -15.90
C SER A 506 3.45 -21.03 -16.58
N PRO A 507 3.76 -21.02 -17.88
CA PRO A 507 4.32 -22.21 -18.51
C PRO A 507 5.58 -22.61 -17.75
N ILE A 508 5.79 -23.93 -17.59
CA ILE A 508 7.04 -24.47 -17.02
C ILE A 508 8.27 -23.84 -17.69
N THR A 509 8.18 -23.58 -19.00
CA THR A 509 9.21 -22.89 -19.77
C THR A 509 9.58 -21.50 -19.21
N LEU A 510 8.63 -20.69 -18.73
CA LEU A 510 8.94 -19.42 -18.09
C LEU A 510 9.67 -19.59 -16.75
N GLN A 511 9.44 -20.70 -16.06
CA GLN A 511 10.14 -21.02 -14.82
C GLN A 511 11.55 -21.56 -15.03
N THR A 512 11.82 -22.16 -16.18
CA THR A 512 13.07 -22.83 -16.52
C THR A 512 13.94 -22.06 -17.52
N THR A 513 13.42 -21.02 -18.18
CA THR A 513 14.19 -20.19 -19.12
C THR A 513 14.71 -18.93 -18.41
N PRO A 514 16.04 -18.67 -18.43
CA PRO A 514 16.58 -17.41 -17.90
C PRO A 514 15.99 -16.18 -18.61
N VAL A 515 15.61 -15.17 -17.85
CA VAL A 515 15.01 -13.92 -18.36
C VAL A 515 15.65 -12.70 -17.73
N ASN A 516 15.54 -11.55 -18.38
CA ASN A 516 15.79 -10.27 -17.75
C ASN A 516 14.50 -9.82 -17.04
N SER A 517 14.58 -9.64 -15.73
CA SER A 517 13.46 -9.25 -14.90
C SER A 517 13.74 -7.92 -14.23
N ASN A 518 13.02 -6.87 -14.58
CA ASN A 518 13.06 -5.60 -13.87
C ASN A 518 12.55 -5.74 -12.43
N TRP A 519 11.61 -6.67 -12.22
CA TRP A 519 11.07 -6.97 -10.89
C TRP A 519 12.16 -7.54 -9.98
N ALA A 520 12.91 -8.55 -10.46
CA ALA A 520 14.06 -9.11 -9.75
C ALA A 520 15.17 -8.09 -9.53
N CYS A 521 15.45 -7.22 -10.52
CA CYS A 521 16.40 -6.11 -10.36
C CYS A 521 16.00 -5.18 -9.20
N LEU A 522 14.72 -4.89 -9.05
CA LEU A 522 14.23 -4.04 -7.97
C LEU A 522 14.29 -4.75 -6.61
N GLN A 523 13.88 -6.02 -6.56
CA GLN A 523 13.99 -6.85 -5.35
C GLN A 523 15.45 -6.96 -4.87
N GLU A 524 16.38 -7.11 -5.80
CA GLU A 524 17.82 -7.17 -5.50
C GLU A 524 18.34 -5.80 -5.05
N ALA A 525 17.84 -4.70 -5.59
CA ALA A 525 18.17 -3.36 -5.11
C ALA A 525 17.71 -3.15 -3.65
N GLN A 526 16.51 -3.63 -3.28
CA GLN A 526 16.01 -3.63 -1.91
C GLN A 526 16.92 -4.45 -0.99
N HIS A 527 17.31 -5.65 -1.43
CA HIS A 527 18.19 -6.54 -0.69
C HIS A 527 19.56 -5.90 -0.42
N ARG A 528 20.24 -5.39 -1.47
CA ARG A 528 21.56 -4.75 -1.31
C ARG A 528 21.55 -3.54 -0.38
N VAL A 529 20.49 -2.74 -0.44
CA VAL A 529 20.38 -1.56 0.43
C VAL A 529 20.19 -1.97 1.88
N ALA A 530 19.32 -2.96 2.15
CA ALA A 530 19.12 -3.47 3.50
C ALA A 530 20.40 -4.10 4.05
N GLN A 531 21.11 -4.91 3.26
CA GLN A 531 22.34 -5.57 3.66
C GLN A 531 23.50 -4.58 3.97
N ALA A 532 23.53 -3.44 3.26
CA ALA A 532 24.58 -2.43 3.43
C ALA A 532 24.36 -1.49 4.62
N ASP A 533 23.17 -1.46 5.21
CA ASP A 533 22.80 -0.53 6.28
C ASP A 533 22.62 -1.28 7.62
N PRO A 534 23.45 -1.04 8.64
CA PRO A 534 23.38 -1.78 9.91
C PRO A 534 22.11 -1.50 10.73
N ARG A 535 21.32 -0.51 10.34
CA ARG A 535 20.03 -0.16 10.95
C ARG A 535 18.85 -0.43 10.01
N ALA A 536 19.03 -1.32 9.03
CA ALA A 536 17.98 -1.81 8.17
C ALA A 536 17.94 -3.33 8.11
N GLU A 537 16.75 -3.90 7.92
CA GLU A 537 16.53 -5.31 7.66
C GLU A 537 15.58 -5.49 6.49
N LEU A 538 15.69 -6.63 5.80
CA LEU A 538 14.80 -7.01 4.71
C LEU A 538 13.77 -8.04 5.19
N ALA A 539 12.50 -7.73 5.05
CA ALA A 539 11.44 -8.72 5.13
C ALA A 539 11.26 -9.36 3.73
N VAL A 540 11.86 -10.51 3.51
CA VAL A 540 11.78 -11.25 2.25
C VAL A 540 10.40 -11.89 2.12
N ILE A 541 9.68 -11.57 1.04
CA ILE A 541 8.30 -12.03 0.82
C ILE A 541 8.05 -12.55 -0.60
N ASN A 542 9.10 -12.99 -1.29
CA ASN A 542 9.02 -13.51 -2.65
C ASN A 542 8.25 -14.85 -2.79
N ASP A 543 7.69 -15.37 -1.71
CA ASP A 543 6.81 -16.54 -1.62
C ASP A 543 5.40 -16.23 -1.09
N LEU A 544 5.10 -14.96 -0.80
CA LEU A 544 3.82 -14.51 -0.25
C LEU A 544 2.92 -13.80 -1.28
N GLY A 545 3.38 -13.68 -2.53
CA GLY A 545 2.64 -13.09 -3.62
C GLY A 545 1.57 -14.01 -4.20
N GLU A 546 0.85 -13.49 -5.16
CA GLU A 546 -0.07 -14.20 -6.04
C GLU A 546 0.38 -13.97 -7.48
N THR A 547 0.29 -15.01 -8.33
CA THR A 547 0.88 -14.94 -9.68
C THR A 547 0.39 -13.73 -10.46
N VAL A 548 -0.90 -13.44 -10.43
CA VAL A 548 -1.55 -12.43 -11.27
C VAL A 548 -2.19 -11.28 -10.50
N ASP A 549 -2.22 -11.33 -9.16
CA ASP A 549 -2.70 -10.21 -8.33
C ASP A 549 -1.54 -9.52 -7.63
N ILE A 550 -1.31 -8.26 -7.99
CA ILE A 550 -0.26 -7.41 -7.39
C ILE A 550 -0.51 -7.10 -5.90
N HIS A 551 -1.72 -7.39 -5.39
CA HIS A 551 -2.12 -7.15 -4.00
C HIS A 551 -2.44 -8.46 -3.26
N PRO A 552 -1.44 -9.30 -2.98
CA PRO A 552 -1.66 -10.59 -2.33
C PRO A 552 -2.28 -10.43 -0.94
N LEU A 553 -3.12 -11.39 -0.54
CA LEU A 553 -3.88 -11.33 0.71
C LEU A 553 -3.07 -11.72 1.96
N ARG A 554 -1.91 -12.35 1.83
CA ARG A 554 -1.10 -12.89 2.95
C ARG A 554 -0.37 -11.81 3.75
N LYS A 555 -1.12 -10.77 4.18
CA LYS A 555 -0.57 -9.60 4.88
C LYS A 555 -0.19 -9.85 6.33
N LYS A 556 -0.76 -10.88 6.96
CA LYS A 556 -0.36 -11.32 8.31
C LYS A 556 1.07 -11.84 8.30
N GLU A 557 1.41 -12.72 7.37
CA GLU A 557 2.76 -13.27 7.23
C GLU A 557 3.78 -12.18 6.86
N VAL A 558 3.39 -11.18 6.08
CA VAL A 558 4.22 -10.00 5.84
C VAL A 558 4.51 -9.28 7.16
N ALA A 559 3.48 -9.02 7.98
CA ALA A 559 3.64 -8.35 9.26
C ALA A 559 4.53 -9.15 10.24
N GLU A 560 4.41 -10.48 10.24
CA GLU A 560 5.26 -11.37 11.05
C GLU A 560 6.74 -11.26 10.64
N ARG A 561 7.05 -11.22 9.33
CA ARG A 561 8.43 -11.03 8.84
C ARG A 561 8.96 -9.63 9.14
N VAL A 562 8.13 -8.61 9.04
CA VAL A 562 8.47 -7.24 9.48
C VAL A 562 8.78 -7.21 10.97
N ALA A 563 7.96 -7.87 11.80
CA ALA A 563 8.19 -7.95 13.24
C ALA A 563 9.53 -8.63 13.57
N LEU A 564 9.89 -9.73 12.89
CA LEU A 564 11.19 -10.38 13.04
C LEU A 564 12.36 -9.43 12.73
N GLY A 565 12.23 -8.59 11.69
CA GLY A 565 13.23 -7.56 11.37
C GLY A 565 13.40 -6.57 12.52
N PHE A 566 12.31 -6.03 13.09
CA PHE A 566 12.40 -5.16 14.26
C PHE A 566 12.87 -5.89 15.52
N GLU A 567 12.47 -7.13 15.72
CA GLU A 567 12.99 -7.94 16.84
C GLU A 567 14.51 -8.02 16.77
N ARG A 568 15.09 -8.26 15.59
CA ARG A 568 16.55 -8.32 15.39
C ARG A 568 17.21 -6.95 15.60
N LEU A 569 16.67 -5.89 15.04
CA LEU A 569 17.26 -4.54 15.10
C LEU A 569 17.22 -3.90 16.49
N ILE A 570 16.19 -4.19 17.29
CA ILE A 570 15.86 -3.43 18.49
C ILE A 570 16.00 -4.27 19.77
N TYR A 571 15.57 -5.54 19.74
CA TYR A 571 15.43 -6.34 20.96
C TYR A 571 16.41 -7.49 21.09
N ASN A 572 16.73 -8.19 20.01
CA ASN A 572 17.59 -9.35 20.05
C ASN A 572 18.29 -9.59 18.70
N ASN A 573 19.51 -9.17 18.58
CA ASN A 573 20.30 -9.32 17.35
C ASN A 573 20.60 -10.79 16.94
N LYS A 574 20.22 -11.78 17.74
CA LYS A 574 20.35 -13.20 17.43
C LYS A 574 19.16 -13.78 16.68
N VAL A 575 18.09 -12.99 16.48
CA VAL A 575 16.95 -13.43 15.67
C VAL A 575 17.41 -13.74 14.25
N LYS A 576 17.12 -14.95 13.78
CA LYS A 576 17.43 -15.37 12.42
C LYS A 576 16.33 -14.94 11.46
N LEU A 577 16.72 -14.33 10.36
CA LEU A 577 15.85 -13.91 9.27
C LEU A 577 15.99 -14.89 8.07
N SER A 578 15.72 -14.42 6.87
CA SER A 578 16.00 -15.14 5.64
C SER A 578 17.47 -15.51 5.53
N PRO A 579 17.81 -16.69 4.97
CA PRO A 579 19.22 -17.08 4.82
C PRO A 579 19.94 -16.17 3.83
N GLU A 580 21.20 -15.84 4.12
CA GLU A 580 22.04 -14.95 3.34
C GLU A 580 23.34 -15.66 2.91
N VAL A 581 23.79 -15.35 1.68
CA VAL A 581 25.10 -15.78 1.19
C VAL A 581 26.18 -14.86 1.77
N ILE A 582 27.09 -15.42 2.56
CA ILE A 582 28.18 -14.67 3.20
C ILE A 582 29.53 -14.86 2.51
N ALA A 583 29.70 -15.93 1.73
CA ALA A 583 30.90 -16.17 0.94
C ALA A 583 30.57 -17.04 -0.28
N SER A 584 31.37 -16.92 -1.33
CA SER A 584 31.33 -17.78 -2.52
C SER A 584 32.74 -18.20 -2.93
N GLU A 585 32.92 -19.48 -3.26
CA GLU A 585 34.17 -20.07 -3.69
C GLU A 585 33.96 -20.85 -4.99
N VAL A 586 34.92 -20.79 -5.92
CA VAL A 586 34.93 -21.59 -7.15
C VAL A 586 35.78 -22.84 -6.90
N GLY A 587 35.14 -24.00 -6.98
CA GLY A 587 35.80 -25.31 -6.94
C GLY A 587 35.81 -25.99 -8.31
N GLU A 588 36.32 -27.20 -8.39
CA GLU A 588 36.27 -28.02 -9.60
C GLU A 588 34.79 -28.30 -9.99
N GLY A 589 34.34 -27.73 -11.12
CA GLY A 589 33.02 -27.95 -11.68
C GLY A 589 31.84 -27.44 -10.84
N LYS A 590 32.07 -26.62 -9.81
CA LYS A 590 31.01 -26.09 -8.96
C LYS A 590 31.36 -24.74 -8.31
N ILE A 591 30.33 -23.98 -7.95
CA ILE A 591 30.42 -22.81 -7.07
C ILE A 591 29.82 -23.21 -5.73
N ILE A 592 30.56 -22.96 -4.65
CA ILE A 592 30.15 -23.26 -3.29
C ILE A 592 29.74 -21.95 -2.63
N LEU A 593 28.50 -21.87 -2.17
CA LEU A 593 27.98 -20.72 -1.41
C LEU A 593 27.94 -21.10 0.08
N THR A 594 28.58 -20.30 0.91
CA THR A 594 28.51 -20.41 2.37
C THR A 594 27.43 -19.47 2.89
N LEU A 595 26.57 -19.96 3.80
CA LEU A 595 25.42 -19.23 4.33
C LEU A 595 25.64 -18.76 5.77
N ASP A 596 24.92 -17.73 6.19
CA ASP A 596 24.91 -17.21 7.56
C ASP A 596 24.19 -18.14 8.55
N GLN A 597 23.45 -19.12 8.05
CA GLN A 597 22.63 -20.06 8.82
C GLN A 597 22.34 -21.34 8.04
N PRO A 598 21.99 -22.45 8.73
CA PRO A 598 21.56 -23.68 8.08
C PRO A 598 20.27 -23.52 7.29
N ILE A 599 20.17 -24.26 6.18
CA ILE A 599 18.98 -24.36 5.32
C ILE A 599 18.53 -25.83 5.22
N GLN A 600 17.40 -26.05 4.57
CA GLN A 600 16.94 -27.40 4.26
C GLN A 600 17.92 -28.06 3.27
N ALA A 601 18.33 -29.30 3.58
CA ALA A 601 19.18 -30.08 2.68
C ALA A 601 18.36 -30.65 1.52
N GLY A 602 19.01 -30.88 0.38
CA GLY A 602 18.39 -31.53 -0.79
C GLY A 602 18.66 -30.78 -2.10
N GLU A 603 17.83 -31.07 -3.07
CA GLU A 603 17.89 -30.46 -4.40
C GLU A 603 17.32 -29.06 -4.41
N LEU A 604 18.05 -28.14 -5.03
CA LEU A 604 17.69 -26.73 -5.04
C LEU A 604 17.47 -26.22 -6.46
N TYR A 605 16.50 -25.31 -6.60
CA TYR A 605 16.07 -24.75 -7.88
C TYR A 605 16.15 -23.22 -7.86
N GLY A 606 16.20 -22.62 -9.07
CA GLY A 606 16.18 -21.17 -9.25
C GLY A 606 17.57 -20.55 -9.40
N PHE A 607 18.63 -21.34 -9.54
CA PHE A 607 19.98 -20.87 -9.80
C PHE A 607 20.27 -20.75 -11.28
N GLU A 608 20.95 -19.67 -11.66
CA GLU A 608 21.41 -19.39 -13.02
C GLU A 608 22.82 -18.87 -12.99
N ILE A 609 23.67 -19.29 -13.94
CA ILE A 609 25.08 -18.88 -14.08
C ILE A 609 25.30 -18.26 -15.45
N ALA A 610 26.21 -17.30 -15.55
CA ALA A 610 26.65 -16.71 -16.81
C ALA A 610 28.19 -16.71 -16.91
N GLY A 611 28.67 -16.98 -18.13
CA GLY A 611 30.08 -16.89 -18.49
C GLY A 611 30.47 -15.54 -19.07
N ASP A 612 31.56 -15.53 -19.87
CA ASP A 612 32.10 -14.31 -20.48
C ASP A 612 31.14 -13.65 -21.50
N ASP A 613 30.18 -14.40 -22.04
CA ASP A 613 29.18 -13.89 -22.97
C ASP A 613 28.00 -13.17 -22.29
N GLY A 614 27.97 -13.19 -20.95
CA GLY A 614 26.93 -12.57 -20.14
C GLY A 614 25.55 -13.23 -20.25
N LYS A 615 25.44 -14.40 -20.94
CA LYS A 615 24.17 -15.12 -21.07
C LYS A 615 23.98 -16.07 -19.89
N TYR A 616 22.83 -15.94 -19.24
CA TYR A 616 22.48 -16.82 -18.13
C TYR A 616 21.92 -18.17 -18.59
N HIS A 617 22.33 -19.21 -17.89
CA HIS A 617 21.89 -20.59 -18.05
C HIS A 617 21.49 -21.18 -16.71
N ASN A 618 20.45 -22.02 -16.69
CA ASN A 618 20.08 -22.72 -15.46
C ASN A 618 21.23 -23.61 -14.97
N ALA A 619 21.41 -23.61 -13.66
CA ALA A 619 22.40 -24.45 -12.99
C ALA A 619 21.71 -25.38 -11.98
N ALA A 620 22.09 -26.65 -11.98
CA ALA A 620 21.69 -27.59 -10.95
C ALA A 620 22.36 -27.20 -9.63
N ALA A 621 21.64 -27.28 -8.55
CA ALA A 621 22.16 -26.95 -7.23
C ALA A 621 21.65 -27.93 -6.16
N SER A 622 22.44 -28.11 -5.11
CA SER A 622 22.08 -28.95 -3.97
C SER A 622 22.64 -28.35 -2.68
N SER A 623 22.03 -28.73 -1.55
CA SER A 623 22.53 -28.34 -0.24
C SER A 623 22.77 -29.55 0.66
N ASP A 624 23.84 -29.46 1.46
CA ASP A 624 24.12 -30.37 2.58
C ASP A 624 23.53 -29.86 3.92
N GLY A 625 22.77 -28.76 3.87
CA GLY A 625 22.22 -28.07 5.02
C GLY A 625 23.04 -26.88 5.50
N SER A 626 24.32 -26.79 5.17
CA SER A 626 25.22 -25.69 5.58
C SER A 626 25.76 -24.87 4.40
N ARG A 627 25.82 -25.48 3.24
CA ARG A 627 26.35 -24.89 1.99
C ARG A 627 25.44 -25.22 0.83
N ILE A 628 25.52 -24.36 -0.20
CA ILE A 628 24.88 -24.63 -1.50
C ILE A 628 25.99 -24.91 -2.51
N ASN A 629 25.88 -26.04 -3.19
CA ASN A 629 26.76 -26.43 -4.29
C ASN A 629 26.00 -26.21 -5.60
N VAL A 630 26.41 -25.21 -6.38
CA VAL A 630 25.86 -24.91 -7.71
C VAL A 630 26.76 -25.52 -8.76
N GLN A 631 26.25 -26.44 -9.58
CA GLN A 631 27.03 -27.10 -10.63
C GLN A 631 27.40 -26.11 -11.74
N CYS A 632 28.64 -26.17 -12.16
CA CYS A 632 29.20 -25.27 -13.15
C CYS A 632 29.61 -26.07 -14.38
N SER A 633 28.82 -26.04 -15.44
CA SER A 633 29.12 -26.67 -16.71
C SER A 633 29.99 -25.82 -17.65
N MET A 634 30.34 -24.61 -17.23
CA MET A 634 31.11 -23.61 -17.97
C MET A 634 32.50 -23.43 -17.36
N PHE A 635 33.52 -23.22 -18.22
CA PHE A 635 34.90 -23.01 -17.73
C PHE A 635 35.15 -21.61 -17.10
N ASN A 636 34.40 -20.59 -17.48
CA ASN A 636 34.61 -19.20 -17.05
C ASN A 636 33.34 -18.56 -16.51
N VAL A 637 32.83 -19.04 -15.37
CA VAL A 637 31.68 -18.39 -14.75
C VAL A 637 32.06 -17.03 -14.19
N GLN A 638 31.34 -15.99 -14.60
CA GLN A 638 31.54 -14.60 -14.18
C GLN A 638 30.50 -14.14 -13.15
N SER A 639 29.27 -14.70 -13.23
CA SER A 639 28.19 -14.34 -12.33
C SER A 639 27.26 -15.51 -12.05
N LEU A 640 26.66 -15.45 -10.88
CA LEU A 640 25.63 -16.37 -10.40
C LEU A 640 24.46 -15.55 -9.84
N ARG A 641 23.25 -15.97 -10.16
CA ARG A 641 22.03 -15.36 -9.60
C ARG A 641 21.02 -16.42 -9.16
N TYR A 642 20.14 -16.02 -8.23
CA TYR A 642 19.11 -16.87 -7.66
C TYR A 642 17.76 -16.19 -7.69
N ALA A 643 16.70 -16.95 -8.02
CA ALA A 643 15.29 -16.53 -8.05
C ALA A 643 15.03 -15.31 -8.97
N TRP A 644 15.80 -15.17 -10.07
CA TRP A 644 15.81 -13.99 -10.93
C TRP A 644 14.66 -13.98 -11.93
N LYS A 645 13.43 -13.85 -11.42
CA LYS A 645 12.19 -13.84 -12.20
C LYS A 645 11.14 -12.92 -11.52
N ASP A 646 10.16 -12.50 -12.29
CA ASP A 646 9.01 -11.75 -11.77
C ASP A 646 8.22 -12.62 -10.76
N ASN A 647 8.06 -13.90 -11.07
CA ASN A 647 7.38 -14.89 -10.23
C ASN A 647 8.19 -16.19 -10.16
N PRO A 648 9.17 -16.31 -9.25
CA PRO A 648 10.09 -17.44 -9.17
C PRO A 648 9.50 -18.65 -8.44
N LEU A 649 8.43 -19.25 -8.95
CA LEU A 649 7.69 -20.35 -8.29
C LEU A 649 8.53 -21.58 -7.95
N ARG A 650 9.63 -21.82 -8.69
CA ARG A 650 10.51 -22.97 -8.43
C ARG A 650 11.61 -22.70 -7.42
N ALA A 651 11.87 -21.43 -7.05
CA ALA A 651 12.91 -21.09 -6.09
C ALA A 651 12.54 -21.65 -4.69
N ASN A 652 13.36 -22.53 -4.15
CA ASN A 652 13.02 -23.33 -2.97
C ASN A 652 14.03 -23.25 -1.82
N VAL A 653 15.00 -22.35 -1.87
CA VAL A 653 15.94 -22.18 -0.76
C VAL A 653 15.22 -21.56 0.43
N ARG A 654 15.22 -22.28 1.56
CA ARG A 654 14.56 -21.85 2.80
C ARG A 654 15.41 -22.16 4.02
N SER A 655 15.37 -21.25 5.01
CA SER A 655 15.90 -21.54 6.34
C SER A 655 15.19 -22.74 6.98
N LEU A 656 15.73 -23.28 8.07
CA LEU A 656 15.06 -24.33 8.84
C LEU A 656 13.73 -23.87 9.47
N THR A 657 13.53 -22.55 9.61
CA THR A 657 12.27 -21.94 10.07
C THR A 657 11.29 -21.66 8.93
N GLY A 658 11.64 -21.99 7.67
CA GLY A 658 10.78 -21.83 6.50
C GLY A 658 10.87 -20.47 5.81
N LEU A 659 11.70 -19.53 6.27
CA LEU A 659 11.88 -18.24 5.62
C LEU A 659 12.63 -18.39 4.29
N PRO A 660 12.14 -17.80 3.18
CA PRO A 660 12.78 -17.93 1.88
C PRO A 660 14.05 -17.10 1.78
N MET A 661 14.99 -17.53 0.94
CA MET A 661 16.13 -16.72 0.54
C MET A 661 15.70 -15.61 -0.42
N SER A 662 16.32 -14.43 -0.26
CA SER A 662 16.11 -13.31 -1.17
C SER A 662 16.65 -13.59 -2.57
N VAL A 663 16.13 -12.85 -3.55
CA VAL A 663 16.74 -12.73 -4.87
C VAL A 663 18.12 -12.09 -4.72
N PHE A 664 19.10 -12.57 -5.48
CA PHE A 664 20.44 -11.96 -5.52
C PHE A 664 21.16 -12.22 -6.84
N GLU A 665 22.13 -11.36 -7.16
CA GLU A 665 23.15 -11.56 -8.18
C GLU A 665 24.51 -11.29 -7.57
N ILE A 666 25.47 -12.21 -7.73
CA ILE A 666 26.85 -12.05 -7.28
C ILE A 666 27.83 -12.24 -8.43
N LYS A 667 28.91 -11.45 -8.40
CA LYS A 667 30.09 -11.68 -9.23
C LYS A 667 30.92 -12.80 -8.63
N VAL A 668 31.21 -13.79 -9.43
CA VAL A 668 32.03 -14.93 -9.03
C VAL A 668 33.50 -14.53 -9.20
N LYS A 669 34.24 -14.44 -8.08
CA LYS A 669 35.69 -14.19 -8.12
C LYS A 669 36.40 -15.53 -8.27
N LYS A 670 37.38 -15.58 -9.21
CA LYS A 670 38.30 -16.70 -9.34
C LYS A 670 39.22 -16.82 -8.13
#